data_84badec197db1ee5b653bc4e53404b7c
#
_entry.id   84badec197db1ee5b653bc4e53404b7c
#
_cell.length_a   1.000
_cell.length_b   1.000
_cell.length_c   1.000
_cell.angle_alpha   90.00
_cell.angle_beta   90.00
_cell.angle_gamma   90.00
#
_symmetry.space_group_name_H-M   'P 1'
#
loop_
_entity.id
_entity.type
_entity.pdbx_description
1 polymer ?
#
loop_
_entity_poly.entity_id
_entity_poly.type
_entity_poly.pdbx_seq_one_letter_code
_entity_poly.pdbx_strand_id
1 'polypeptide(L)'
;MRVKATLLAGICAGGLAFPVTAQETDSGESPVATSGPVIVVTAQRQDQSLQEVPIAVSAFTSEALEAQQIENASDLQLTLPNVSFTKSNFTSSSFTIRGIGDLCVGVTCDSATAIHTNGSPLFGTRLFETEYFDLERVEVLRGPQGTLFGRNATSGVVNVVTAKPDLSGFGAAAELEYGNYDSIKAKGMVNVPIGQVLGLRVAGFYLNRDGYTRNLYDGSRIDDRDMYAVRGSLRFEPGPDTTLDLMGYYFRENDNRLRIQKQTCQRDPTGVLGCLNARRDFDSTNANSTLAGVLASEELYAIQGLPPGFGLGSLYGPDGFANFDEPDDVRVVNTPVTPEYFADELQLQAHLEQRFGTMNLSLTGLYQETSVDSRQDYNLGVLDRTSYAAALNQLAFFAANDVIFPGSSAYFAPIAQALIPGGPNGQLCTSDNDMGSQGAFEGNAICGDVPLSYDRSNQDQKAWSAEAILSSDFDGPFNFLLGGIYAESEVSENSYYVNAFGLDYATGILGTFSAMGAALPPSYLATSMYRNNTQYFKLKSFGIFGEVYYDITDRLSLTAGLRYNDDSKEVVARTTFASFLNPFSNDGDPFDSPYVGSFDADPGTDGNQLSQRREVSFDEITGRAVLDYEISPDNRLYASYSRGYKSGGINPPLSPVFDVSESFEPEQIDAFEIGSKNTFLNGTLQANLTAFYYKYKDLQLSRIVARTS
;
A
#
# COMPACT_ATOMS: atom_id res chain seq x y z
N MET A 1 -9.22 -12.87 26.23
CA MET A 1 -9.95 -14.06 26.73
C MET A 1 -9.89 -15.11 25.62
N ARG A 2 -8.94 -16.03 25.69
CA ARG A 2 -8.67 -17.01 24.62
C ARG A 2 -9.70 -18.15 24.72
N VAL A 3 -10.55 -18.28 23.72
CA VAL A 3 -11.43 -19.45 23.55
C VAL A 3 -10.69 -20.44 22.64
N LYS A 4 -10.24 -21.54 23.20
CA LYS A 4 -9.72 -22.67 22.43
C LYS A 4 -10.90 -23.45 21.86
N ALA A 5 -11.07 -23.44 20.55
CA ALA A 5 -11.97 -24.32 19.85
C ALA A 5 -11.25 -25.69 19.62
N THR A 6 -11.72 -26.72 20.30
CA THR A 6 -11.26 -28.07 20.08
C THR A 6 -12.09 -28.68 18.94
N LEU A 7 -11.49 -28.84 17.77
CA LEU A 7 -12.08 -29.60 16.66
C LEU A 7 -11.75 -31.08 16.85
N LEU A 8 -12.78 -31.90 17.06
CA LEU A 8 -12.69 -33.36 17.00
C LEU A 8 -12.65 -33.79 15.52
N ALA A 9 -11.52 -34.29 15.08
CA ALA A 9 -11.40 -34.99 13.80
C ALA A 9 -11.84 -36.44 13.93
N GLY A 10 -12.96 -36.79 13.35
CA GLY A 10 -13.41 -38.17 13.17
C GLY A 10 -12.95 -38.67 11.81
N ILE A 11 -11.96 -39.55 11.82
CA ILE A 11 -11.47 -40.25 10.63
C ILE A 11 -12.34 -41.50 10.41
N CYS A 12 -13.12 -41.52 9.31
CA CYS A 12 -13.68 -42.79 8.78
C CYS A 12 -12.84 -43.17 7.55
N ALA A 13 -11.94 -44.12 7.77
CA ALA A 13 -11.28 -44.86 6.70
C ALA A 13 -12.22 -45.96 6.17
N GLY A 14 -12.65 -45.81 4.93
CA GLY A 14 -13.37 -46.84 4.18
C GLY A 14 -12.79 -46.93 2.78
N GLY A 15 -11.82 -47.81 2.59
CA GLY A 15 -11.25 -48.13 1.29
C GLY A 15 -12.23 -48.91 0.43
N LEU A 16 -12.52 -48.42 -0.77
CA LEU A 16 -13.07 -49.20 -1.86
C LEU A 16 -12.11 -49.09 -3.07
N ALA A 17 -11.34 -50.12 -3.25
CA ALA A 17 -10.53 -50.32 -4.45
C ALA A 17 -11.44 -50.84 -5.57
N PHE A 18 -11.53 -50.10 -6.68
CA PHE A 18 -12.07 -50.61 -7.94
C PHE A 18 -10.93 -50.94 -8.89
N PRO A 19 -10.96 -52.09 -9.56
CA PRO A 19 -9.95 -52.40 -10.56
C PRO A 19 -10.26 -51.64 -11.87
N VAL A 20 -9.30 -50.84 -12.32
CA VAL A 20 -9.31 -50.26 -13.66
C VAL A 20 -8.79 -51.32 -14.64
N THR A 21 -9.66 -51.85 -15.49
CA THR A 21 -9.26 -52.63 -16.67
C THR A 21 -8.91 -51.66 -17.79
N ALA A 22 -7.63 -51.60 -18.13
CA ALA A 22 -7.18 -50.92 -19.35
C ALA A 22 -7.64 -51.77 -20.56
N GLN A 23 -8.42 -51.14 -21.46
CA GLN A 23 -8.77 -51.68 -22.75
C GLN A 23 -7.88 -50.97 -23.77
N GLU A 24 -6.89 -51.69 -24.27
CA GLU A 24 -6.13 -51.26 -25.46
C GLU A 24 -7.05 -51.29 -26.69
N THR A 25 -7.27 -50.12 -27.28
CA THR A 25 -7.75 -50.00 -28.66
C THR A 25 -6.62 -49.41 -29.48
N ASP A 26 -6.00 -50.26 -30.26
CA ASP A 26 -5.07 -49.92 -31.34
C ASP A 26 -5.87 -49.24 -32.48
N SER A 27 -5.64 -47.97 -32.70
CA SER A 27 -5.98 -47.29 -33.95
C SER A 27 -4.89 -46.26 -34.24
N GLY A 28 -4.04 -46.63 -35.22
CA GLY A 28 -2.99 -45.77 -35.71
C GLY A 28 -3.54 -44.52 -36.42
N GLU A 29 -3.47 -43.42 -35.68
CA GLU A 29 -3.37 -42.08 -36.23
C GLU A 29 -2.19 -41.39 -35.56
N SER A 30 -1.26 -40.87 -36.38
CA SER A 30 -0.14 -40.07 -35.90
C SER A 30 -0.67 -38.94 -35.01
N PRO A 31 -0.09 -38.73 -33.82
CA PRO A 31 -0.53 -37.60 -33.01
C PRO A 31 -0.19 -36.31 -33.74
N VAL A 32 -1.22 -35.60 -34.13
CA VAL A 32 -1.13 -34.17 -34.44
C VAL A 32 -0.53 -33.55 -33.19
N ALA A 33 0.63 -32.92 -33.27
CA ALA A 33 1.26 -32.20 -32.18
C ALA A 33 0.25 -31.18 -31.67
N THR A 34 -0.30 -31.42 -30.53
CA THR A 34 -1.16 -30.47 -29.83
C THR A 34 -0.28 -29.25 -29.47
N SER A 35 -0.56 -28.13 -30.17
CA SER A 35 -0.16 -26.83 -29.66
C SER A 35 -0.58 -26.76 -28.18
N GLY A 36 0.32 -26.30 -27.28
CA GLY A 36 -0.04 -26.12 -25.86
C GLY A 36 -1.33 -25.32 -25.69
N PRO A 37 -1.96 -25.34 -24.51
CA PRO A 37 -3.24 -24.67 -24.30
C PRO A 37 -3.15 -23.20 -24.72
N VAL A 38 -4.09 -22.75 -25.53
CA VAL A 38 -4.20 -21.35 -25.96
C VAL A 38 -4.54 -20.52 -24.72
N ILE A 39 -3.62 -19.63 -24.29
CA ILE A 39 -3.87 -18.71 -23.18
C ILE A 39 -4.67 -17.55 -23.73
N VAL A 40 -5.90 -17.37 -23.25
CA VAL A 40 -6.76 -16.24 -23.55
C VAL A 40 -6.51 -15.14 -22.54
N VAL A 41 -6.44 -13.90 -22.99
CA VAL A 41 -6.24 -12.70 -22.15
C VAL A 41 -7.29 -11.64 -22.48
N THR A 42 -7.60 -10.80 -21.49
CA THR A 42 -8.51 -9.66 -21.63
C THR A 42 -7.76 -8.31 -21.71
N ALA A 43 -6.51 -8.37 -22.14
CA ALA A 43 -5.58 -7.24 -22.18
C ALA A 43 -6.06 -6.05 -23.04
N GLN A 44 -6.98 -6.28 -23.96
CA GLN A 44 -7.59 -5.23 -24.80
C GLN A 44 -9.10 -5.05 -24.55
N ARG A 45 -9.59 -5.41 -23.37
CA ARG A 45 -11.02 -5.40 -23.01
C ARG A 45 -11.86 -6.33 -23.91
N GLN A 46 -11.21 -7.26 -24.56
CA GLN A 46 -11.77 -8.32 -25.42
C GLN A 46 -10.97 -9.59 -25.17
N ASP A 47 -11.64 -10.74 -25.27
CA ASP A 47 -10.99 -12.05 -25.16
C ASP A 47 -10.18 -12.32 -26.43
N GLN A 48 -8.87 -12.44 -26.29
CA GLN A 48 -7.95 -12.69 -27.40
C GLN A 48 -6.86 -13.68 -26.97
N SER A 49 -6.33 -14.45 -27.94
CA SER A 49 -5.17 -15.29 -27.68
C SER A 49 -3.94 -14.44 -27.32
N LEU A 50 -3.18 -14.84 -26.32
CA LEU A 50 -1.95 -14.15 -25.87
C LEU A 50 -0.98 -13.87 -27.03
N GLN A 51 -0.90 -14.77 -28.04
CA GLN A 51 -0.03 -14.62 -29.21
C GLN A 51 -0.61 -13.66 -30.27
N GLU A 52 -1.90 -13.39 -30.22
CA GLU A 52 -2.58 -12.50 -31.19
C GLU A 52 -2.60 -11.04 -30.72
N VAL A 53 -2.49 -10.79 -29.42
CA VAL A 53 -2.52 -9.43 -28.86
C VAL A 53 -1.24 -8.66 -29.20
N PRO A 54 -1.29 -7.55 -29.99
CA PRO A 54 -0.10 -6.85 -30.47
C PRO A 54 0.44 -5.85 -29.41
N ILE A 55 0.68 -6.32 -28.21
CA ILE A 55 1.34 -5.62 -27.09
C ILE A 55 2.20 -6.58 -26.30
N ALA A 56 3.12 -6.03 -25.51
CA ALA A 56 3.93 -6.81 -24.58
C ALA A 56 3.10 -7.19 -23.35
N VAL A 57 2.59 -8.40 -23.31
CA VAL A 57 1.79 -8.96 -22.22
C VAL A 57 2.37 -10.29 -21.77
N SER A 58 2.28 -10.56 -20.47
CA SER A 58 2.52 -11.88 -19.87
C SER A 58 1.28 -12.30 -19.11
N ALA A 59 0.90 -13.56 -19.24
CA ALA A 59 -0.24 -14.12 -18.54
C ALA A 59 0.18 -15.45 -17.88
N PHE A 60 -0.24 -15.63 -16.64
CA PHE A 60 -0.02 -16.83 -15.85
C PHE A 60 -1.38 -17.44 -15.54
N THR A 61 -1.65 -18.62 -16.09
CA THR A 61 -2.84 -19.42 -15.72
C THR A 61 -2.69 -19.93 -14.27
N SER A 62 -3.77 -20.48 -13.70
CA SER A 62 -3.72 -21.08 -12.36
C SER A 62 -2.62 -22.15 -12.25
N GLU A 63 -2.47 -23.00 -13.27
CA GLU A 63 -1.46 -24.06 -13.31
C GLU A 63 -0.04 -23.47 -13.41
N ALA A 64 0.13 -22.37 -14.15
CA ALA A 64 1.44 -21.70 -14.25
C ALA A 64 1.81 -20.99 -12.95
N LEU A 65 0.85 -20.37 -12.24
CA LEU A 65 1.05 -19.77 -10.93
C LEU A 65 1.51 -20.82 -9.92
N GLU A 66 0.81 -21.97 -9.88
CA GLU A 66 1.15 -23.09 -9.00
C GLU A 66 2.53 -23.68 -9.35
N ALA A 67 2.78 -24.00 -10.62
CA ALA A 67 4.05 -24.59 -11.05
C ALA A 67 5.27 -23.68 -10.79
N GLN A 68 5.09 -22.35 -10.81
CA GLN A 68 6.14 -21.37 -10.57
C GLN A 68 6.15 -20.83 -9.14
N GLN A 69 5.27 -21.33 -8.27
CA GLN A 69 5.10 -20.91 -6.87
C GLN A 69 4.91 -19.38 -6.75
N ILE A 70 4.06 -18.82 -7.62
CA ILE A 70 3.66 -17.41 -7.56
C ILE A 70 2.42 -17.34 -6.67
N GLU A 71 2.63 -17.00 -5.42
CA GLU A 71 1.59 -17.04 -4.39
C GLU A 71 0.96 -15.67 -4.12
N ASN A 72 1.65 -14.59 -4.48
CA ASN A 72 1.20 -13.21 -4.28
C ASN A 72 1.79 -12.27 -5.34
N ALA A 73 1.41 -10.99 -5.28
CA ALA A 73 1.86 -9.98 -6.23
C ALA A 73 3.38 -9.76 -6.21
N SER A 74 4.04 -9.91 -5.06
CA SER A 74 5.49 -9.71 -4.95
C SER A 74 6.29 -10.79 -5.66
N ASP A 75 5.75 -12.00 -5.82
CA ASP A 75 6.45 -13.12 -6.47
C ASP A 75 6.55 -12.95 -7.98
N LEU A 76 5.67 -12.12 -8.58
CA LEU A 76 5.74 -11.78 -10.01
C LEU A 76 7.10 -11.20 -10.41
N GLN A 77 7.80 -10.49 -9.51
CA GLN A 77 9.13 -9.95 -9.78
C GLN A 77 10.19 -11.05 -9.99
N LEU A 78 9.98 -12.25 -9.44
CA LEU A 78 10.92 -13.37 -9.57
C LEU A 78 10.84 -14.04 -10.94
N THR A 79 9.71 -13.89 -11.63
CA THR A 79 9.41 -14.58 -12.89
C THR A 79 9.36 -13.65 -14.09
N LEU A 80 9.09 -12.36 -13.88
CA LEU A 80 8.96 -11.37 -14.94
C LEU A 80 10.19 -10.47 -15.03
N PRO A 81 10.91 -10.47 -16.18
CA PRO A 81 11.98 -9.51 -16.40
C PRO A 81 11.43 -8.08 -16.46
N ASN A 82 12.19 -7.14 -15.92
CA ASN A 82 11.85 -5.72 -15.85
C ASN A 82 10.57 -5.41 -15.03
N VAL A 83 10.19 -6.27 -14.12
CA VAL A 83 9.15 -6.03 -13.11
C VAL A 83 9.80 -6.16 -11.74
N SER A 84 9.62 -5.17 -10.89
CA SER A 84 9.99 -5.23 -9.48
C SER A 84 8.84 -4.75 -8.62
N PHE A 85 8.79 -5.27 -7.40
CA PHE A 85 7.80 -4.92 -6.40
C PHE A 85 8.53 -4.26 -5.23
N THR A 86 8.05 -3.11 -4.77
CA THR A 86 8.63 -2.37 -3.65
C THR A 86 7.57 -2.01 -2.63
N LYS A 87 7.96 -2.01 -1.36
CA LYS A 87 7.15 -1.56 -0.24
C LYS A 87 7.72 -0.28 0.33
N SER A 88 6.86 0.64 0.73
CA SER A 88 7.25 1.84 1.46
C SER A 88 7.07 1.66 2.96
N ASN A 89 7.73 2.53 3.73
CA ASN A 89 7.55 2.58 5.19
C ASN A 89 6.13 3.05 5.61
N PHE A 90 5.32 3.52 4.67
CA PHE A 90 3.99 4.07 4.94
C PHE A 90 2.86 3.13 4.49
N THR A 91 3.08 1.83 4.56
CA THR A 91 2.12 0.76 4.19
C THR A 91 1.71 0.71 2.72
N SER A 92 2.29 1.52 1.84
CA SER A 92 2.04 1.45 0.41
C SER A 92 3.02 0.53 -0.31
N SER A 93 2.57 -0.10 -1.37
CA SER A 93 3.38 -0.91 -2.28
C SER A 93 3.23 -0.42 -3.72
N SER A 94 4.23 -0.66 -4.54
CA SER A 94 4.25 -0.25 -5.94
C SER A 94 4.95 -1.29 -6.81
N PHE A 95 4.42 -1.48 -8.02
CA PHE A 95 5.12 -2.15 -9.09
C PHE A 95 5.95 -1.15 -9.89
N THR A 96 7.14 -1.56 -10.23
CA THR A 96 7.98 -0.86 -11.22
C THR A 96 8.08 -1.75 -12.45
N ILE A 97 7.57 -1.28 -13.58
CA ILE A 97 7.59 -2.01 -14.85
C ILE A 97 8.47 -1.25 -15.84
N ARG A 98 9.50 -1.90 -16.40
CA ARG A 98 10.46 -1.30 -17.33
C ARG A 98 11.15 -0.04 -16.77
N GLY A 99 11.40 -0.02 -15.46
CA GLY A 99 12.04 1.10 -14.77
C GLY A 99 11.10 2.27 -14.42
N ILE A 100 9.80 2.15 -14.72
CA ILE A 100 8.77 3.13 -14.38
C ILE A 100 7.98 2.61 -13.19
N GLY A 101 8.02 3.35 -12.10
CA GLY A 101 7.32 3.08 -10.85
C GLY A 101 7.42 4.28 -9.94
N ASP A 102 6.79 4.22 -8.80
CA ASP A 102 6.85 5.27 -7.79
C ASP A 102 6.72 4.68 -6.38
N LEU A 103 7.18 5.45 -5.42
CA LEU A 103 6.97 5.22 -3.99
C LEU A 103 6.21 6.44 -3.46
N CYS A 104 4.96 6.56 -3.86
CA CYS A 104 4.14 7.65 -3.39
C CYS A 104 3.64 7.38 -1.97
N VAL A 105 3.84 8.34 -1.07
CA VAL A 105 3.46 8.26 0.34
C VAL A 105 2.27 9.15 0.69
N GLY A 106 1.95 10.11 -0.16
CA GLY A 106 0.83 11.03 0.05
C GLY A 106 -0.50 10.43 -0.42
N VAL A 107 -1.58 10.73 0.30
CA VAL A 107 -2.93 10.26 -0.04
C VAL A 107 -3.43 10.77 -1.40
N THR A 108 -2.94 11.92 -1.85
CA THR A 108 -3.30 12.53 -3.15
C THR A 108 -2.49 12.01 -4.32
N CYS A 109 -1.47 11.21 -4.05
CA CYS A 109 -0.62 10.63 -5.07
C CYS A 109 -1.26 9.45 -5.78
N ASP A 110 -0.84 9.22 -7.00
CA ASP A 110 -1.25 8.09 -7.83
C ASP A 110 -0.10 7.13 -8.11
N SER A 111 -0.43 5.87 -8.36
CA SER A 111 0.52 4.85 -8.79
C SER A 111 0.82 4.97 -10.29
N ALA A 112 2.02 4.59 -10.71
CA ALA A 112 2.38 4.46 -12.14
C ALA A 112 1.85 3.18 -12.78
N THR A 113 1.58 2.13 -11.97
CA THR A 113 1.00 0.86 -12.40
C THR A 113 -0.44 0.78 -11.96
N ALA A 114 -1.36 0.56 -12.90
CA ALA A 114 -2.77 0.31 -12.58
C ALA A 114 -2.97 -1.14 -12.13
N ILE A 115 -3.72 -1.32 -11.06
CA ILE A 115 -4.09 -2.65 -10.55
C ILE A 115 -5.57 -2.85 -10.77
N HIS A 116 -5.93 -4.01 -11.29
CA HIS A 116 -7.31 -4.37 -11.59
C HIS A 116 -7.67 -5.75 -11.03
N THR A 117 -8.92 -5.92 -10.65
CA THR A 117 -9.53 -7.23 -10.39
C THR A 117 -10.70 -7.42 -11.36
N ASN A 118 -10.64 -8.48 -12.16
CA ASN A 118 -11.63 -8.75 -13.22
C ASN A 118 -11.88 -7.54 -14.13
N GLY A 119 -10.83 -6.79 -14.46
CA GLY A 119 -10.90 -5.58 -15.28
C GLY A 119 -11.36 -4.32 -14.57
N SER A 120 -11.83 -4.36 -13.33
CA SER A 120 -12.21 -3.17 -12.54
C SER A 120 -11.00 -2.57 -11.83
N PRO A 121 -10.81 -1.23 -11.86
CA PRO A 121 -9.69 -0.59 -11.21
C PRO A 121 -9.81 -0.65 -9.68
N LEU A 122 -8.74 -1.03 -9.00
CA LEU A 122 -8.61 -0.91 -7.55
C LEU A 122 -8.02 0.45 -7.17
N PHE A 123 -8.55 1.03 -6.10
CA PHE A 123 -8.10 2.31 -5.56
C PHE A 123 -7.27 2.06 -4.30
N GLY A 124 -6.12 2.73 -4.21
CA GLY A 124 -5.18 2.54 -3.12
C GLY A 124 -4.13 1.45 -3.42
N THR A 125 -2.96 1.62 -2.84
CA THR A 125 -1.78 0.78 -3.10
C THR A 125 -1.38 -0.06 -1.89
N ARG A 126 -2.28 -0.21 -0.90
CA ARG A 126 -1.92 -0.74 0.42
C ARG A 126 -2.16 -2.24 0.60
N LEU A 127 -2.95 -2.89 -0.29
CA LEU A 127 -3.43 -4.26 -0.10
C LEU A 127 -2.98 -5.24 -1.20
N PHE A 128 -1.90 -4.97 -1.93
CA PHE A 128 -1.42 -5.88 -2.99
C PHE A 128 -0.61 -7.08 -2.46
N GLU A 129 -0.62 -7.32 -1.16
CA GLU A 129 0.15 -8.40 -0.52
C GLU A 129 -0.69 -9.60 -0.14
N THR A 130 -1.93 -9.67 -0.62
CA THR A 130 -2.81 -10.82 -0.38
C THR A 130 -2.34 -12.04 -1.16
N GLU A 131 -2.58 -13.22 -0.58
CA GLU A 131 -2.30 -14.49 -1.24
C GLU A 131 -3.22 -14.72 -2.44
N TYR A 132 -2.67 -15.25 -3.51
CA TYR A 132 -3.44 -15.70 -4.66
C TYR A 132 -4.14 -17.03 -4.35
N PHE A 133 -5.44 -17.08 -4.56
CA PHE A 133 -6.23 -18.30 -4.41
C PHE A 133 -7.37 -18.31 -5.41
N ASP A 134 -7.64 -19.45 -5.98
CA ASP A 134 -8.75 -19.71 -6.87
C ASP A 134 -8.85 -18.65 -7.98
N LEU A 135 -7.72 -18.40 -8.66
CA LEU A 135 -7.61 -17.50 -9.79
C LEU A 135 -7.78 -18.29 -11.09
N GLU A 136 -8.27 -17.62 -12.12
CA GLU A 136 -8.20 -18.09 -13.49
C GLU A 136 -6.83 -17.78 -14.07
N ARG A 137 -6.36 -16.53 -13.90
CA ARG A 137 -5.05 -16.06 -14.37
C ARG A 137 -4.66 -14.72 -13.77
N VAL A 138 -3.39 -14.37 -13.92
CA VAL A 138 -2.85 -13.01 -13.70
C VAL A 138 -2.25 -12.50 -14.99
N GLU A 139 -2.68 -11.33 -15.44
CA GLU A 139 -2.19 -10.65 -16.65
C GLU A 139 -1.31 -9.46 -16.26
N VAL A 140 -0.12 -9.34 -16.88
CA VAL A 140 0.78 -8.21 -16.70
C VAL A 140 1.05 -7.56 -18.05
N LEU A 141 0.43 -6.40 -18.28
CA LEU A 141 0.59 -5.59 -19.48
C LEU A 141 1.73 -4.61 -19.24
N ARG A 142 2.71 -4.62 -20.12
CA ARG A 142 3.90 -3.78 -19.97
C ARG A 142 3.87 -2.62 -20.96
N GLY A 143 4.12 -1.42 -20.47
CA GLY A 143 4.03 -0.17 -21.22
C GLY A 143 2.69 0.55 -21.04
N PRO A 144 2.59 1.81 -21.49
CA PRO A 144 1.42 2.65 -21.24
C PRO A 144 0.12 2.06 -21.81
N GLN A 145 -0.91 2.00 -20.96
CA GLN A 145 -2.25 1.48 -21.29
C GLN A 145 -3.35 2.56 -21.10
N GLY A 146 -3.00 3.84 -21.27
CA GLY A 146 -3.87 4.96 -20.97
C GLY A 146 -5.19 5.00 -21.73
N THR A 147 -5.30 4.37 -22.90
CA THR A 147 -6.53 4.37 -23.71
C THR A 147 -7.63 3.50 -23.08
N LEU A 148 -7.37 2.23 -22.81
CA LEU A 148 -8.39 1.30 -22.33
C LEU A 148 -8.49 1.22 -20.82
N PHE A 149 -7.37 1.47 -20.09
CA PHE A 149 -7.32 1.37 -18.63
C PHE A 149 -7.32 2.74 -17.96
N GLY A 150 -7.05 3.81 -18.72
CA GLY A 150 -7.17 5.19 -18.25
C GLY A 150 -6.00 5.65 -17.41
N ARG A 151 -6.32 6.30 -16.28
CA ARG A 151 -5.35 6.89 -15.36
C ARG A 151 -4.42 5.85 -14.76
N ASN A 152 -3.22 6.30 -14.34
CA ASN A 152 -2.28 5.49 -13.56
C ASN A 152 -1.75 4.23 -14.26
N ALA A 153 -1.87 4.15 -15.58
CA ALA A 153 -1.36 3.06 -16.39
C ALA A 153 -0.16 3.49 -17.25
N THR A 154 0.79 4.25 -16.65
CA THR A 154 1.99 4.74 -17.34
C THR A 154 3.07 3.67 -17.50
N SER A 155 3.26 2.81 -16.50
CA SER A 155 4.20 1.69 -16.55
C SER A 155 3.57 0.44 -17.13
N GLY A 156 2.27 0.24 -16.88
CA GLY A 156 1.52 -0.93 -17.26
C GLY A 156 0.31 -1.20 -16.39
N VAL A 157 -0.22 -2.41 -16.50
CA VAL A 157 -1.39 -2.89 -15.76
C VAL A 157 -1.12 -4.29 -15.22
N VAL A 158 -1.49 -4.54 -13.97
CA VAL A 158 -1.62 -5.88 -13.40
C VAL A 158 -3.10 -6.16 -13.20
N ASN A 159 -3.62 -7.17 -13.89
CA ASN A 159 -5.03 -7.57 -13.82
C ASN A 159 -5.13 -8.98 -13.24
N VAL A 160 -5.76 -9.10 -12.09
CA VAL A 160 -6.03 -10.39 -11.42
C VAL A 160 -7.42 -10.84 -11.83
N VAL A 161 -7.51 -11.98 -12.51
CA VAL A 161 -8.77 -12.58 -12.99
C VAL A 161 -9.12 -13.75 -12.09
N THR A 162 -10.26 -13.67 -11.42
CA THR A 162 -10.73 -14.70 -10.50
C THR A 162 -11.47 -15.80 -11.24
N ALA A 163 -11.37 -17.04 -10.74
CA ALA A 163 -12.14 -18.15 -11.30
C ALA A 163 -13.65 -17.91 -11.11
N LYS A 164 -14.39 -18.09 -12.21
CA LYS A 164 -15.84 -17.90 -12.27
C LYS A 164 -16.58 -19.21 -11.95
N PRO A 165 -17.87 -19.16 -11.52
CA PRO A 165 -18.69 -20.36 -11.37
C PRO A 165 -18.83 -21.13 -12.68
N ASP A 166 -18.59 -22.45 -12.64
CA ASP A 166 -18.78 -23.35 -13.77
C ASP A 166 -20.18 -23.99 -13.70
N LEU A 167 -20.96 -23.81 -14.76
CA LEU A 167 -22.31 -24.34 -14.87
C LEU A 167 -22.33 -25.81 -15.32
N SER A 168 -21.20 -26.34 -15.81
CA SER A 168 -21.13 -27.69 -16.39
C SER A 168 -21.12 -28.80 -15.35
N GLY A 169 -20.63 -28.52 -14.12
CA GLY A 169 -20.52 -29.56 -13.12
C GLY A 169 -20.15 -29.10 -11.71
N PHE A 170 -20.40 -29.98 -10.76
CA PHE A 170 -19.91 -29.80 -9.41
C PHE A 170 -18.38 -29.97 -9.36
N GLY A 171 -17.70 -29.04 -8.66
CA GLY A 171 -16.27 -29.10 -8.45
C GLY A 171 -15.93 -28.75 -6.99
N ALA A 172 -14.92 -29.39 -6.45
CA ALA A 172 -14.35 -29.01 -5.15
C ALA A 172 -12.86 -29.30 -5.14
N ALA A 173 -12.09 -28.41 -4.54
CA ALA A 173 -10.66 -28.58 -4.30
C ALA A 173 -10.30 -28.10 -2.92
N ALA A 174 -9.31 -28.75 -2.31
CA ALA A 174 -8.76 -28.35 -1.03
C ALA A 174 -7.26 -28.63 -1.02
N GLU A 175 -6.50 -27.69 -0.50
CA GLU A 175 -5.06 -27.77 -0.31
C GLU A 175 -4.76 -27.48 1.15
N LEU A 176 -3.87 -28.24 1.74
CA LEU A 176 -3.38 -28.04 3.11
C LEU A 176 -1.86 -28.18 3.10
N GLU A 177 -1.19 -27.13 3.51
CA GLU A 177 0.26 -27.09 3.67
C GLU A 177 0.63 -26.89 5.14
N TYR A 178 1.64 -27.63 5.58
CA TYR A 178 2.28 -27.44 6.87
C TYR A 178 3.78 -27.29 6.67
N GLY A 179 4.38 -26.25 7.23
CA GLY A 179 5.77 -25.92 6.99
C GLY A 179 6.53 -25.38 8.20
N ASN A 180 7.73 -24.88 7.96
CA ASN A 180 8.57 -24.27 8.97
C ASN A 180 7.86 -23.09 9.67
N TYR A 181 8.23 -22.82 10.93
CA TYR A 181 7.61 -21.80 11.78
C TYR A 181 6.13 -22.08 12.09
N ASP A 182 5.80 -23.37 12.25
CA ASP A 182 4.44 -23.84 12.48
C ASP A 182 3.42 -23.27 11.48
N SER A 183 3.90 -23.04 10.23
CA SER A 183 3.08 -22.51 9.15
C SER A 183 1.97 -23.48 8.79
N ILE A 184 0.74 -23.01 8.84
CA ILE A 184 -0.45 -23.70 8.34
C ILE A 184 -1.07 -22.84 7.26
N LYS A 185 -1.09 -23.34 6.02
CA LYS A 185 -1.79 -22.71 4.91
C LYS A 185 -2.89 -23.66 4.43
N ALA A 186 -4.10 -23.16 4.30
CA ALA A 186 -5.23 -23.91 3.79
C ALA A 186 -5.91 -23.10 2.68
N LYS A 187 -6.11 -23.71 1.52
CA LYS A 187 -6.89 -23.15 0.42
C LYS A 187 -8.02 -24.12 0.09
N GLY A 188 -9.17 -23.59 -0.34
CA GLY A 188 -10.26 -24.44 -0.74
C GLY A 188 -11.28 -23.73 -1.60
N MET A 189 -11.94 -24.51 -2.46
CA MET A 189 -13.05 -24.02 -3.25
C MET A 189 -14.13 -25.09 -3.42
N VAL A 190 -15.37 -24.61 -3.58
CA VAL A 190 -16.52 -25.44 -3.97
C VAL A 190 -17.29 -24.71 -5.06
N ASN A 191 -17.56 -25.41 -6.16
CA ASN A 191 -18.38 -24.98 -7.28
C ASN A 191 -19.66 -25.80 -7.35
N VAL A 192 -20.83 -25.16 -7.35
CA VAL A 192 -22.13 -25.81 -7.36
C VAL A 192 -22.98 -25.24 -8.49
N PRO A 193 -23.21 -25.98 -9.59
CA PRO A 193 -24.21 -25.59 -10.57
C PRO A 193 -25.64 -25.82 -10.02
N ILE A 194 -26.52 -24.87 -10.24
CA ILE A 194 -27.93 -24.92 -9.83
C ILE A 194 -28.79 -24.91 -11.10
N GLY A 195 -29.11 -26.07 -11.58
CA GLY A 195 -29.72 -26.26 -12.90
C GLY A 195 -28.70 -25.96 -14.03
N GLN A 196 -29.17 -25.32 -15.11
CA GLN A 196 -28.34 -25.04 -16.29
C GLN A 196 -28.01 -23.56 -16.48
N VAL A 197 -28.51 -22.71 -15.59
CA VAL A 197 -28.48 -21.25 -15.75
C VAL A 197 -27.84 -20.51 -14.57
N LEU A 198 -27.63 -21.20 -13.45
CA LEU A 198 -27.09 -20.59 -12.24
C LEU A 198 -25.94 -21.40 -11.70
N GLY A 199 -24.84 -20.77 -11.38
CA GLY A 199 -23.68 -21.36 -10.71
C GLY A 199 -23.30 -20.55 -9.46
N LEU A 200 -22.89 -21.25 -8.42
CA LEU A 200 -22.33 -20.68 -7.21
C LEU A 200 -20.92 -21.23 -7.01
N ARG A 201 -19.96 -20.37 -6.71
CA ARG A 201 -18.60 -20.73 -6.36
C ARG A 201 -18.21 -20.02 -5.09
N VAL A 202 -17.69 -20.77 -4.11
CA VAL A 202 -17.14 -20.21 -2.88
C VAL A 202 -15.72 -20.70 -2.75
N ALA A 203 -14.81 -19.78 -2.52
CA ALA A 203 -13.39 -20.06 -2.31
C ALA A 203 -12.84 -19.29 -1.13
N GLY A 204 -11.77 -19.78 -0.53
CA GLY A 204 -11.11 -19.09 0.56
C GLY A 204 -9.72 -19.62 0.82
N PHE A 205 -8.96 -18.84 1.54
CA PHE A 205 -7.69 -19.26 2.11
C PHE A 205 -7.56 -18.82 3.58
N TYR A 206 -6.69 -19.52 4.28
CA TYR A 206 -6.23 -19.20 5.62
C TYR A 206 -4.73 -19.43 5.69
N LEU A 207 -3.99 -18.47 6.25
CA LEU A 207 -2.56 -18.60 6.54
C LEU A 207 -2.30 -18.16 7.98
N ASN A 208 -1.71 -19.06 8.75
CA ASN A 208 -1.15 -18.74 10.06
C ASN A 208 0.27 -19.31 10.13
N ARG A 209 1.22 -18.45 10.48
CA ARG A 209 2.64 -18.81 10.56
C ARG A 209 3.31 -18.01 11.65
N ASP A 210 4.12 -18.67 12.49
CA ASP A 210 4.96 -17.98 13.46
C ASP A 210 6.01 -17.09 12.79
N GLY A 211 6.45 -16.06 13.52
CA GLY A 211 7.48 -15.14 13.04
C GLY A 211 8.80 -15.84 12.75
N TYR A 212 9.42 -15.49 11.64
CA TYR A 212 10.73 -16.03 11.25
C TYR A 212 11.90 -15.12 11.66
N THR A 213 11.65 -13.87 11.98
CA THR A 213 12.65 -12.92 12.45
C THR A 213 12.76 -12.99 13.96
N ARG A 214 13.98 -13.21 14.47
CA ARG A 214 14.25 -13.24 15.90
C ARG A 214 14.58 -11.86 16.43
N ASN A 215 13.85 -11.40 17.44
CA ASN A 215 14.17 -10.18 18.16
C ASN A 215 15.13 -10.48 19.32
N LEU A 216 16.29 -9.82 19.35
CA LEU A 216 17.29 -10.01 20.41
C LEU A 216 16.90 -9.31 21.72
N TYR A 217 16.07 -8.28 21.67
CA TYR A 217 15.68 -7.48 22.82
C TYR A 217 14.94 -8.32 23.86
N ASP A 218 13.98 -9.10 23.43
CA ASP A 218 13.10 -9.88 24.30
C ASP A 218 13.05 -11.39 23.98
N GLY A 219 13.78 -11.82 22.95
CA GLY A 219 13.80 -13.19 22.46
C GLY A 219 12.53 -13.61 21.70
N SER A 220 11.62 -12.70 21.42
CA SER A 220 10.40 -12.96 20.66
C SER A 220 10.70 -13.23 19.17
N ARG A 221 9.68 -13.70 18.46
CA ARG A 221 9.68 -13.80 17.00
C ARG A 221 8.68 -12.82 16.43
N ILE A 222 9.08 -12.13 15.40
CA ILE A 222 8.26 -11.15 14.65
C ILE A 222 8.24 -11.55 13.17
N ASP A 223 7.47 -10.84 12.35
CA ASP A 223 7.14 -11.21 10.97
C ASP A 223 6.32 -12.51 10.89
N ASP A 224 5.39 -12.69 11.83
CA ASP A 224 4.36 -13.71 11.71
C ASP A 224 3.35 -13.38 10.61
N ARG A 225 2.40 -14.27 10.38
CA ARG A 225 1.24 -14.05 9.52
C ARG A 225 0.01 -14.67 10.18
N ASP A 226 -1.06 -13.88 10.21
CA ASP A 226 -2.40 -14.36 10.55
C ASP A 226 -3.41 -13.67 9.64
N MET A 227 -3.77 -14.35 8.54
CA MET A 227 -4.65 -13.79 7.53
C MET A 227 -5.58 -14.82 6.92
N TYR A 228 -6.72 -14.33 6.45
CA TYR A 228 -7.67 -15.13 5.68
C TYR A 228 -8.43 -14.29 4.68
N ALA A 229 -8.94 -14.94 3.62
CA ALA A 229 -9.92 -14.36 2.75
C ALA A 229 -10.99 -15.38 2.36
N VAL A 230 -12.16 -14.84 2.02
CA VAL A 230 -13.29 -15.60 1.49
C VAL A 230 -13.85 -14.86 0.28
N ARG A 231 -14.11 -15.59 -0.80
CA ARG A 231 -14.77 -15.08 -2.00
C ARG A 231 -15.99 -15.92 -2.34
N GLY A 232 -17.15 -15.27 -2.51
CA GLY A 232 -18.36 -15.86 -3.03
C GLY A 232 -18.68 -15.29 -4.41
N SER A 233 -18.91 -16.13 -5.39
CA SER A 233 -19.23 -15.75 -6.77
C SER A 233 -20.51 -16.43 -7.23
N LEU A 234 -21.36 -15.70 -7.95
CA LEU A 234 -22.59 -16.21 -8.55
C LEU A 234 -22.58 -15.85 -10.03
N ARG A 235 -22.85 -16.83 -10.87
CA ARG A 235 -23.04 -16.66 -12.31
C ARG A 235 -24.45 -17.05 -12.72
N PHE A 236 -25.10 -16.17 -13.48
CA PHE A 236 -26.43 -16.38 -14.02
C PHE A 236 -26.41 -16.21 -15.54
N GLU A 237 -26.75 -17.28 -16.27
CA GLU A 237 -26.80 -17.35 -17.74
C GLU A 237 -28.22 -17.80 -18.16
N PRO A 238 -29.19 -16.89 -18.24
CA PRO A 238 -30.58 -17.24 -18.65
C PRO A 238 -30.71 -17.66 -20.06
N GLY A 239 -29.70 -17.41 -20.90
CA GLY A 239 -29.62 -17.75 -22.32
C GLY A 239 -28.22 -17.48 -22.86
N PRO A 240 -27.98 -17.75 -24.15
CA PRO A 240 -26.63 -17.64 -24.74
C PRO A 240 -26.11 -16.21 -24.89
N ASP A 241 -26.99 -15.22 -24.77
CA ASP A 241 -26.68 -13.82 -25.02
C ASP A 241 -26.53 -12.98 -23.75
N THR A 242 -26.79 -13.55 -22.56
CA THR A 242 -26.78 -12.81 -21.31
C THR A 242 -25.98 -13.56 -20.25
N THR A 243 -24.98 -12.92 -19.69
CA THR A 243 -24.21 -13.41 -18.53
C THR A 243 -24.18 -12.34 -17.47
N LEU A 244 -24.56 -12.70 -16.23
CA LEU A 244 -24.43 -11.84 -15.04
C LEU A 244 -23.54 -12.56 -14.03
N ASP A 245 -22.40 -11.96 -13.71
CA ASP A 245 -21.49 -12.38 -12.65
C ASP A 245 -21.58 -11.40 -11.47
N LEU A 246 -21.77 -11.95 -10.26
CA LEU A 246 -21.70 -11.20 -9.01
C LEU A 246 -20.59 -11.79 -8.16
N MET A 247 -19.80 -10.94 -7.51
CA MET A 247 -18.70 -11.35 -6.63
C MET A 247 -18.72 -10.53 -5.34
N GLY A 248 -18.55 -11.21 -4.21
CA GLY A 248 -18.20 -10.63 -2.93
C GLY A 248 -16.89 -11.22 -2.41
N TYR A 249 -15.99 -10.38 -1.98
CA TYR A 249 -14.68 -10.75 -1.44
C TYR A 249 -14.46 -10.03 -0.12
N TYR A 250 -13.95 -10.75 0.87
CA TYR A 250 -13.52 -10.19 2.14
C TYR A 250 -12.16 -10.77 2.53
N PHE A 251 -11.24 -9.89 2.95
CA PHE A 251 -9.89 -10.22 3.43
C PHE A 251 -9.65 -9.59 4.78
N ARG A 252 -8.89 -10.27 5.63
CA ARG A 252 -8.40 -9.73 6.90
C ARG A 252 -7.01 -10.28 7.23
N GLU A 253 -6.15 -9.39 7.72
CA GLU A 253 -4.83 -9.66 8.26
C GLU A 253 -4.68 -8.97 9.63
N ASN A 254 -4.09 -9.66 10.61
CA ASN A 254 -3.80 -9.09 11.93
C ASN A 254 -2.59 -9.80 12.53
N ASP A 255 -1.43 -9.23 12.35
CA ASP A 255 -0.15 -9.85 12.67
C ASP A 255 0.90 -8.85 13.20
N ASN A 256 2.13 -9.32 13.43
CA ASN A 256 3.24 -8.51 13.92
C ASN A 256 4.35 -8.32 12.87
N ARG A 257 4.00 -8.26 11.61
CA ARG A 257 5.00 -8.04 10.55
C ARG A 257 5.58 -6.63 10.57
N LEU A 258 6.85 -6.54 10.24
CA LEU A 258 7.53 -5.27 10.00
C LEU A 258 7.21 -4.73 8.60
N ARG A 259 7.03 -3.42 8.49
CA ARG A 259 7.03 -2.70 7.21
C ARG A 259 8.44 -2.56 6.66
N ILE A 260 9.37 -2.23 7.54
CA ILE A 260 10.82 -2.18 7.28
C ILE A 260 11.51 -2.93 8.40
N GLN A 261 12.37 -3.88 8.03
CA GLN A 261 13.07 -4.74 8.98
C GLN A 261 14.36 -4.10 9.49
N LYS A 262 15.15 -3.53 8.59
CA LYS A 262 16.44 -2.89 8.88
C LYS A 262 16.63 -1.67 8.01
N GLN A 263 17.38 -0.69 8.51
CA GLN A 263 17.82 0.45 7.72
C GLN A 263 19.33 0.35 7.43
N THR A 264 19.72 0.75 6.22
CA THR A 264 21.13 0.94 5.91
C THR A 264 21.58 2.27 6.49
N CYS A 265 22.42 2.24 7.52
CA CYS A 265 22.92 3.41 8.21
C CYS A 265 24.35 3.12 8.73
N GLN A 266 25.25 4.05 8.53
CA GLN A 266 26.49 4.14 9.33
C GLN A 266 26.34 5.37 10.20
N ARG A 267 26.29 5.19 11.52
CA ARG A 267 26.10 6.27 12.46
C ARG A 267 27.18 7.33 12.35
N ASP A 268 26.79 8.60 12.28
CA ASP A 268 27.72 9.71 12.34
C ASP A 268 28.29 9.86 13.77
N PRO A 269 29.60 9.66 13.99
CA PRO A 269 30.19 9.77 15.31
C PRO A 269 30.16 11.20 15.87
N THR A 270 29.96 12.22 15.03
CA THR A 270 29.88 13.63 15.46
C THR A 270 28.50 14.03 15.92
N GLY A 271 27.46 13.22 15.64
CA GLY A 271 26.08 13.52 16.02
C GLY A 271 25.39 14.61 15.20
N VAL A 272 26.01 15.06 14.08
CA VAL A 272 25.51 16.19 13.27
C VAL A 272 24.67 15.71 12.09
N LEU A 273 25.12 14.66 11.40
CA LEU A 273 24.54 14.21 10.14
C LEU A 273 23.55 13.03 10.27
N GLY A 274 23.43 12.45 11.43
CA GLY A 274 22.61 11.26 11.63
C GLY A 274 23.26 9.99 11.07
N CYS A 275 22.99 9.65 9.82
CA CYS A 275 23.63 8.56 9.11
C CYS A 275 24.63 9.08 8.07
N LEU A 276 25.81 8.47 8.03
CA LEU A 276 26.76 8.63 6.94
C LEU A 276 26.36 7.72 5.78
N ASN A 277 26.78 8.08 4.57
CA ASN A 277 26.49 7.30 3.38
C ASN A 277 27.35 6.00 3.38
N ALA A 278 26.74 4.91 3.83
CA ALA A 278 27.35 3.57 3.83
C ALA A 278 26.56 2.61 2.95
N ARG A 279 27.23 1.65 2.33
CA ARG A 279 26.59 0.77 1.34
C ARG A 279 25.99 -0.52 1.91
N ARG A 280 26.39 -0.97 3.12
CA ARG A 280 26.01 -2.30 3.64
C ARG A 280 25.97 -2.40 5.17
N ASP A 281 26.13 -1.32 5.90
CA ASP A 281 26.05 -1.38 7.34
C ASP A 281 24.57 -1.27 7.77
N PHE A 282 24.15 -2.11 8.67
CA PHE A 282 22.88 -2.01 9.36
C PHE A 282 23.15 -1.40 10.73
N ASP A 283 22.63 -0.20 10.96
CA ASP A 283 22.80 0.51 12.21
C ASP A 283 21.62 1.49 12.38
N SER A 284 21.50 2.10 13.56
CA SER A 284 20.54 3.15 13.82
C SER A 284 21.14 4.53 13.53
N THR A 285 20.29 5.53 13.28
CA THR A 285 20.72 6.91 13.18
C THR A 285 21.35 7.37 14.50
N ASN A 286 22.11 8.48 14.50
CA ASN A 286 22.57 9.09 15.74
C ASN A 286 21.38 9.60 16.56
N ALA A 287 21.27 9.21 17.82
CA ALA A 287 20.14 9.56 18.70
C ALA A 287 19.94 11.07 18.82
N ASN A 288 21.04 11.84 18.85
CA ASN A 288 21.01 13.29 18.99
C ASN A 288 20.47 13.98 17.73
N SER A 289 20.49 13.30 16.58
CA SER A 289 19.96 13.79 15.28
C SER A 289 18.49 13.41 15.05
N THR A 290 17.90 12.62 15.93
CA THR A 290 16.47 12.28 15.83
C THR A 290 15.60 13.45 16.24
N LEU A 291 14.34 13.48 15.74
CA LEU A 291 13.37 14.49 16.15
C LEU A 291 13.23 14.57 17.68
N ALA A 292 13.14 13.42 18.34
CA ALA A 292 13.06 13.33 19.80
C ALA A 292 14.33 13.86 20.49
N GLY A 293 15.50 13.53 19.95
CA GLY A 293 16.78 14.04 20.46
C GLY A 293 16.88 15.56 20.39
N VAL A 294 16.50 16.14 19.25
CA VAL A 294 16.53 17.61 19.05
C VAL A 294 15.52 18.31 19.93
N LEU A 295 14.27 17.87 19.98
CA LEU A 295 13.19 18.54 20.71
C LEU A 295 13.31 18.41 22.22
N ALA A 296 13.98 17.39 22.74
CA ALA A 296 14.26 17.19 24.16
C ALA A 296 15.69 17.61 24.57
N SER A 297 16.42 18.33 23.71
CA SER A 297 17.82 18.69 23.97
C SER A 297 18.02 19.86 24.92
N GLU A 298 19.16 19.89 25.60
CA GLU A 298 19.61 21.03 26.43
C GLU A 298 19.73 22.31 25.60
N GLU A 299 20.20 22.21 24.36
CA GLU A 299 20.39 23.35 23.45
C GLU A 299 19.05 23.99 23.06
N LEU A 300 18.04 23.19 22.71
CA LEU A 300 16.72 23.73 22.42
C LEU A 300 16.11 24.39 23.66
N TYR A 301 16.23 23.76 24.83
CA TYR A 301 15.68 24.30 26.04
C TYR A 301 16.40 25.59 26.47
N ALA A 302 17.70 25.69 26.25
CA ALA A 302 18.46 26.93 26.50
C ALA A 302 18.00 28.06 25.53
N ILE A 303 17.73 27.77 24.28
CA ILE A 303 17.16 28.73 23.31
C ILE A 303 15.77 29.22 23.77
N GLN A 304 14.97 28.34 24.36
CA GLN A 304 13.65 28.68 24.92
C GLN A 304 13.74 29.34 26.30
N GLY A 305 14.94 29.56 26.83
CA GLY A 305 15.17 30.20 28.14
C GLY A 305 14.82 29.31 29.33
N LEU A 306 14.77 28.01 29.18
CA LEU A 306 14.54 27.07 30.28
C LEU A 306 15.80 26.93 31.16
N PRO A 307 15.65 26.62 32.46
CA PRO A 307 16.78 26.31 33.30
C PRO A 307 17.56 25.07 32.81
N PRO A 308 18.89 25.03 32.99
CA PRO A 308 19.70 23.89 32.60
C PRO A 308 19.34 22.62 33.37
N GLY A 309 19.61 21.46 32.77
CA GLY A 309 19.42 20.13 33.36
C GLY A 309 18.05 19.50 33.13
N PHE A 310 17.15 20.17 32.41
CA PHE A 310 15.90 19.59 31.97
C PHE A 310 16.01 18.87 30.60
N GLY A 311 17.03 19.14 29.79
CA GLY A 311 17.23 18.40 28.54
C GLY A 311 17.61 16.94 28.81
N LEU A 312 17.07 16.01 28.01
CA LEU A 312 17.42 14.59 28.11
C LEU A 312 18.86 14.30 27.70
N GLY A 313 19.46 15.19 26.93
CA GLY A 313 20.87 15.15 26.54
C GLY A 313 21.25 16.39 25.74
N SER A 314 22.56 16.54 25.47
CA SER A 314 23.07 17.57 24.56
C SER A 314 23.15 17.04 23.16
N LEU A 315 22.87 17.88 22.15
CA LEU A 315 23.06 17.53 20.72
C LEU A 315 24.52 17.15 20.40
N TYR A 316 25.45 17.61 21.22
CA TYR A 316 26.89 17.34 21.12
C TYR A 316 27.37 16.32 22.15
N GLY A 317 26.44 15.73 22.90
CA GLY A 317 26.72 14.75 23.96
C GLY A 317 26.91 13.32 23.41
N PRO A 318 27.03 12.34 24.32
CA PRO A 318 27.10 10.94 23.95
C PRO A 318 25.85 10.53 23.13
N ASP A 319 26.09 9.76 22.09
CA ASP A 319 25.02 9.18 21.27
C ASP A 319 24.37 8.02 22.03
N GLY A 320 23.04 8.08 22.23
CA GLY A 320 22.28 7.03 22.90
C GLY A 320 22.23 5.69 22.14
N PHE A 321 22.58 5.68 20.86
CA PHE A 321 22.76 4.45 20.07
C PHE A 321 24.24 4.03 19.94
N ALA A 322 25.19 4.68 20.62
CA ALA A 322 26.63 4.39 20.46
C ALA A 322 27.00 2.93 20.76
N ASN A 323 26.25 2.27 21.65
CA ASN A 323 26.46 0.87 22.02
C ASN A 323 25.47 -0.09 21.34
N PHE A 324 24.65 0.43 20.45
CA PHE A 324 23.73 -0.38 19.66
C PHE A 324 24.47 -0.89 18.42
N ASP A 325 24.41 -2.20 18.20
CA ASP A 325 24.98 -2.89 17.07
C ASP A 325 23.90 -3.77 16.45
N GLU A 326 23.45 -3.42 15.27
CA GLU A 326 22.40 -4.17 14.59
C GLU A 326 23.01 -5.44 13.97
N PRO A 327 22.44 -6.62 14.23
CA PRO A 327 22.97 -7.86 13.68
C PRO A 327 23.01 -7.87 12.15
N ASP A 328 24.08 -8.38 11.55
CA ASP A 328 24.22 -8.54 10.09
C ASP A 328 23.22 -9.55 9.49
N ASP A 329 22.74 -10.52 10.31
CA ASP A 329 21.75 -11.49 9.86
C ASP A 329 20.41 -10.80 9.58
N VAL A 330 19.92 -10.90 8.34
CA VAL A 330 18.67 -10.31 7.89
C VAL A 330 17.42 -10.86 8.59
N ARG A 331 17.54 -11.98 9.30
CA ARG A 331 16.46 -12.60 10.10
C ARG A 331 16.61 -12.36 11.60
N VAL A 332 17.44 -11.44 11.99
CA VAL A 332 17.67 -11.06 13.39
C VAL A 332 17.58 -9.55 13.50
N VAL A 333 16.75 -9.06 14.40
CA VAL A 333 16.61 -7.64 14.73
C VAL A 333 16.81 -7.41 16.24
N ASN A 334 16.94 -6.17 16.63
CA ASN A 334 17.04 -5.81 18.03
C ASN A 334 16.21 -4.54 18.27
N THR A 335 14.91 -4.73 18.55
CA THR A 335 13.94 -3.63 18.71
C THR A 335 13.13 -3.78 20.00
N PRO A 336 12.91 -2.68 20.75
CA PRO A 336 12.09 -2.70 21.96
C PRO A 336 10.58 -2.61 21.67
N VAL A 337 10.18 -2.38 20.42
CA VAL A 337 8.78 -2.22 20.01
C VAL A 337 8.34 -3.43 19.18
N THR A 338 7.36 -4.15 19.68
CA THR A 338 6.70 -5.20 18.90
C THR A 338 5.86 -4.54 17.80
N PRO A 339 6.08 -4.85 16.52
CA PRO A 339 5.29 -4.30 15.44
C PRO A 339 3.85 -4.81 15.48
N GLU A 340 2.94 -4.04 14.92
CA GLU A 340 1.53 -4.40 14.73
C GLU A 340 1.14 -4.05 13.29
N TYR A 341 0.42 -4.94 12.66
CA TYR A 341 -0.12 -4.71 11.34
C TYR A 341 -1.55 -5.27 11.25
N PHE A 342 -2.46 -4.42 10.87
CA PHE A 342 -3.84 -4.77 10.62
C PHE A 342 -4.24 -4.28 9.23
N ALA A 343 -4.94 -5.15 8.48
CA ALA A 343 -5.56 -4.76 7.23
C ALA A 343 -6.87 -5.53 7.03
N ASP A 344 -7.89 -4.87 6.51
CA ASP A 344 -9.09 -5.53 5.98
C ASP A 344 -9.53 -4.93 4.64
N GLU A 345 -10.23 -5.72 3.85
CA GLU A 345 -10.76 -5.33 2.57
C GLU A 345 -12.10 -6.01 2.28
N LEU A 346 -13.06 -5.24 1.82
CA LEU A 346 -14.31 -5.71 1.24
C LEU A 346 -14.37 -5.26 -0.23
N GLN A 347 -14.65 -6.19 -1.14
CA GLN A 347 -15.00 -5.89 -2.53
C GLN A 347 -16.36 -6.49 -2.88
N LEU A 348 -17.19 -5.71 -3.56
CA LEU A 348 -18.44 -6.18 -4.18
C LEU A 348 -18.38 -5.80 -5.66
N GLN A 349 -18.53 -6.78 -6.54
CA GLN A 349 -18.47 -6.58 -7.98
C GLN A 349 -19.70 -7.17 -8.66
N ALA A 350 -20.19 -6.46 -9.67
CA ALA A 350 -21.23 -6.94 -10.58
C ALA A 350 -20.74 -6.72 -12.01
N HIS A 351 -20.89 -7.74 -12.86
CA HIS A 351 -20.52 -7.70 -14.27
C HIS A 351 -21.65 -8.31 -15.10
N LEU A 352 -22.19 -7.54 -16.04
CA LEU A 352 -23.23 -7.97 -16.97
C LEU A 352 -22.70 -7.89 -18.39
N GLU A 353 -22.76 -9.00 -19.09
CA GLU A 353 -22.58 -9.06 -20.53
C GLU A 353 -23.90 -9.34 -21.24
N GLN A 354 -24.21 -8.53 -22.24
CA GLN A 354 -25.40 -8.71 -23.07
C GLN A 354 -25.06 -8.60 -24.55
N ARG A 355 -25.27 -9.66 -25.29
CA ARG A 355 -25.10 -9.69 -26.75
C ARG A 355 -26.40 -9.30 -27.46
N PHE A 356 -26.27 -8.46 -28.48
CA PHE A 356 -27.34 -7.99 -29.34
C PHE A 356 -26.94 -8.24 -30.81
N GLY A 357 -27.05 -9.47 -31.28
CA GLY A 357 -26.54 -9.87 -32.60
C GLY A 357 -25.02 -9.72 -32.70
N THR A 358 -24.55 -8.76 -33.48
CA THR A 358 -23.10 -8.45 -33.65
C THR A 358 -22.60 -7.35 -32.73
N MET A 359 -23.33 -7.02 -31.69
CA MET A 359 -22.93 -6.02 -30.67
C MET A 359 -22.89 -6.68 -29.32
N ASN A 360 -21.89 -6.34 -28.49
CA ASN A 360 -21.78 -6.78 -27.13
C ASN A 360 -21.73 -5.56 -26.18
N LEU A 361 -22.61 -5.54 -25.18
CA LEU A 361 -22.62 -4.55 -24.10
C LEU A 361 -22.10 -5.18 -22.82
N SER A 362 -21.05 -4.62 -22.26
CA SER A 362 -20.49 -4.98 -20.95
C SER A 362 -20.73 -3.84 -19.96
N LEU A 363 -21.34 -4.16 -18.82
CA LEU A 363 -21.54 -3.24 -17.70
C LEU A 363 -20.84 -3.79 -16.48
N THR A 364 -19.95 -3.02 -15.88
CA THR A 364 -19.21 -3.44 -14.68
C THR A 364 -19.36 -2.40 -13.57
N GLY A 365 -19.66 -2.87 -12.36
CA GLY A 365 -19.67 -2.06 -11.14
C GLY A 365 -18.79 -2.68 -10.07
N LEU A 366 -18.02 -1.87 -9.38
CA LEU A 366 -17.19 -2.26 -8.24
C LEU A 366 -17.46 -1.31 -7.06
N TYR A 367 -17.59 -1.88 -5.87
CA TYR A 367 -17.47 -1.19 -4.58
C TYR A 367 -16.33 -1.82 -3.80
N GLN A 368 -15.48 -0.98 -3.21
CA GLN A 368 -14.32 -1.37 -2.40
C GLN A 368 -14.30 -0.57 -1.09
N GLU A 369 -14.02 -1.25 0.01
CA GLU A 369 -13.73 -0.63 1.30
C GLU A 369 -12.45 -1.26 1.85
N THR A 370 -11.51 -0.43 2.31
CA THR A 370 -10.21 -0.89 2.84
C THR A 370 -9.86 -0.14 4.10
N SER A 371 -9.30 -0.84 5.08
CA SER A 371 -8.71 -0.27 6.29
C SER A 371 -7.33 -0.85 6.51
N VAL A 372 -6.38 -0.01 6.86
CA VAL A 372 -5.01 -0.42 7.22
C VAL A 372 -4.56 0.36 8.43
N ASP A 373 -3.97 -0.32 9.40
CA ASP A 373 -3.34 0.26 10.58
C ASP A 373 -2.03 -0.47 10.89
N SER A 374 -0.95 0.25 11.09
CA SER A 374 0.36 -0.35 11.28
C SER A 374 1.23 0.49 12.20
N ARG A 375 1.88 -0.17 13.17
CA ARG A 375 2.83 0.41 14.11
C ARG A 375 4.13 -0.37 14.11
N GLN A 376 5.28 0.33 14.15
CA GLN A 376 6.59 -0.29 14.33
C GLN A 376 7.59 0.66 15.00
N ASP A 377 8.75 0.12 15.38
CA ASP A 377 9.88 0.93 15.84
C ASP A 377 10.30 1.95 14.78
N TYR A 378 10.33 3.23 15.16
CA TYR A 378 10.71 4.32 14.25
C TYR A 378 12.21 4.34 13.98
N ASN A 379 13.02 4.02 15.00
CA ASN A 379 14.48 4.06 14.91
C ASN A 379 15.11 2.70 14.55
N LEU A 380 14.35 1.61 14.65
CA LEU A 380 14.80 0.24 14.48
C LEU A 380 16.04 -0.07 15.36
N GLY A 381 16.00 0.35 16.63
CA GLY A 381 17.12 0.18 17.52
C GLY A 381 16.82 0.43 18.99
N VAL A 382 17.68 -0.05 19.87
CA VAL A 382 17.57 0.07 21.32
C VAL A 382 18.36 1.26 21.83
N LEU A 383 17.66 2.26 22.37
CA LEU A 383 18.26 3.49 22.90
C LEU A 383 18.73 3.29 24.35
N ASP A 384 19.99 3.64 24.63
CA ASP A 384 20.52 3.67 25.99
C ASP A 384 19.96 4.87 26.78
N ARG A 385 19.32 4.61 27.92
CA ARG A 385 18.71 5.61 28.77
C ARG A 385 19.70 6.32 29.73
N THR A 386 20.97 5.91 29.77
CA THR A 386 21.92 6.43 30.78
C THR A 386 22.15 7.92 30.65
N SER A 387 22.11 8.47 29.41
CA SER A 387 22.20 9.91 29.17
C SER A 387 21.03 10.70 29.75
N TYR A 388 19.88 10.07 29.97
CA TYR A 388 18.65 10.72 30.49
C TYR A 388 18.62 10.83 32.00
N ALA A 389 19.51 10.14 32.73
CA ALA A 389 19.46 10.01 34.17
C ALA A 389 19.45 11.37 34.92
N ALA A 390 20.19 12.34 34.43
CA ALA A 390 20.23 13.67 35.03
C ALA A 390 18.88 14.38 34.93
N ALA A 391 18.31 14.43 33.76
CA ALA A 391 17.03 15.10 33.51
C ALA A 391 15.86 14.39 34.22
N LEU A 392 15.85 13.05 34.24
CA LEU A 392 14.81 12.28 34.92
C LEU A 392 14.88 12.46 36.45
N ASN A 393 16.08 12.54 37.03
CA ASN A 393 16.24 12.86 38.43
C ASN A 393 15.79 14.30 38.73
N GLN A 394 16.10 15.26 37.87
CA GLN A 394 15.64 16.62 37.99
C GLN A 394 14.12 16.72 37.93
N LEU A 395 13.46 16.07 36.93
CA LEU A 395 12.01 16.00 36.84
C LEU A 395 11.40 15.42 38.13
N ALA A 396 11.90 14.30 38.63
CA ALA A 396 11.40 13.67 39.86
C ALA A 396 11.58 14.60 41.08
N PHE A 397 12.70 15.32 41.16
CA PHE A 397 12.95 16.27 42.21
C PHE A 397 11.98 17.46 42.19
N PHE A 398 11.74 18.07 41.03
CA PHE A 398 10.81 19.19 40.88
C PHE A 398 9.35 18.75 41.04
N ALA A 399 9.02 17.54 40.68
CA ALA A 399 7.68 16.97 40.90
C ALA A 399 7.36 16.77 42.40
N ALA A 400 8.40 16.57 43.21
CA ALA A 400 8.25 16.34 44.66
C ALA A 400 8.47 17.61 45.53
N ASN A 401 9.04 18.69 44.95
CA ASN A 401 9.46 19.86 45.72
C ASN A 401 9.10 21.18 45.06
N ASP A 402 8.62 22.12 45.82
CA ASP A 402 8.31 23.49 45.37
C ASP A 402 9.62 24.31 45.28
N VAL A 403 10.35 24.17 44.20
CA VAL A 403 11.68 24.80 44.06
C VAL A 403 11.61 26.20 43.45
N ILE A 404 10.67 26.45 42.55
CA ILE A 404 10.57 27.69 41.78
C ILE A 404 9.72 28.71 42.55
N PHE A 405 8.56 28.29 43.01
CA PHE A 405 7.64 29.05 43.87
C PHE A 405 6.73 28.07 44.61
N PRO A 406 6.00 28.50 45.68
CA PRO A 406 5.07 27.64 46.38
C PRO A 406 4.00 27.09 45.44
N GLY A 407 3.85 25.76 45.35
CA GLY A 407 2.95 25.07 44.45
C GLY A 407 3.55 24.72 43.08
N SER A 408 4.82 25.01 42.80
CA SER A 408 5.46 24.71 41.53
C SER A 408 5.57 23.21 41.22
N SER A 409 5.63 22.36 42.25
CA SER A 409 5.65 20.90 42.10
C SER A 409 4.40 20.37 41.39
N ALA A 410 3.25 21.04 41.55
CA ALA A 410 2.00 20.64 40.87
C ALA A 410 2.09 20.69 39.33
N TYR A 411 3.01 21.45 38.78
CA TYR A 411 3.24 21.51 37.32
C TYR A 411 4.07 20.34 36.80
N PHE A 412 4.97 19.78 37.60
CA PHE A 412 5.86 18.70 37.19
C PHE A 412 5.34 17.32 37.61
N ALA A 413 4.52 17.24 38.66
CA ALA A 413 4.00 15.98 39.17
C ALA A 413 3.20 15.17 38.15
N PRO A 414 2.29 15.75 37.33
CA PRO A 414 1.58 15.01 36.32
C PRO A 414 2.51 14.39 35.27
N ILE A 415 3.58 15.11 34.88
CA ILE A 415 4.57 14.65 33.93
C ILE A 415 5.38 13.48 34.46
N ALA A 416 5.89 13.61 35.71
CA ALA A 416 6.61 12.55 36.38
C ALA A 416 5.72 11.30 36.56
N GLN A 417 4.46 11.49 36.94
CA GLN A 417 3.49 10.40 37.08
C GLN A 417 3.21 9.70 35.78
N ALA A 418 3.10 10.44 34.67
CA ALA A 418 2.81 9.89 33.35
C ALA A 418 4.01 9.17 32.73
N LEU A 419 5.20 9.78 32.79
CA LEU A 419 6.36 9.32 32.02
C LEU A 419 7.33 8.45 32.81
N ILE A 420 7.42 8.65 34.16
CA ILE A 420 8.30 7.90 35.07
C ILE A 420 7.54 7.47 36.33
N PRO A 421 6.45 6.71 36.21
CA PRO A 421 5.59 6.39 37.37
C PRO A 421 6.34 5.62 38.49
N GLY A 422 7.37 4.86 38.12
CA GLY A 422 8.27 4.15 39.06
C GLY A 422 9.47 4.97 39.50
N GLY A 423 9.50 6.29 39.23
CA GLY A 423 10.64 7.17 39.49
C GLY A 423 11.71 7.13 38.40
N PRO A 424 12.82 7.89 38.55
CA PRO A 424 13.81 8.10 37.49
C PRO A 424 14.56 6.83 37.05
N ASN A 425 14.58 5.80 37.91
CA ASN A 425 15.19 4.51 37.61
C ASN A 425 14.15 3.41 37.25
N GLY A 426 12.86 3.74 37.31
CA GLY A 426 11.76 2.86 36.92
C GLY A 426 11.56 2.76 35.40
N GLN A 427 10.42 2.23 35.01
CA GLN A 427 10.02 2.18 33.59
C GLN A 427 9.81 3.59 33.02
N LEU A 428 10.06 3.73 31.75
CA LEU A 428 9.79 4.91 30.94
C LEU A 428 8.52 4.67 30.12
N CYS A 429 7.56 5.59 30.21
CA CYS A 429 6.28 5.46 29.54
C CYS A 429 6.20 6.43 28.37
N THR A 430 5.78 5.93 27.22
CA THR A 430 5.58 6.66 25.97
C THR A 430 4.11 6.58 25.59
N SER A 431 3.53 7.66 25.08
CA SER A 431 2.14 7.67 24.61
C SER A 431 1.86 6.55 23.62
N ASP A 432 0.79 5.77 23.86
CA ASP A 432 0.45 4.62 23.00
C ASP A 432 -0.18 5.05 21.68
N ASN A 433 -1.04 6.05 21.72
CA ASN A 433 -1.68 6.61 20.55
C ASN A 433 -1.95 8.11 20.74
N ASP A 434 -2.54 8.73 19.74
CA ASP A 434 -2.88 10.15 19.73
C ASP A 434 -4.34 10.45 20.11
N MET A 435 -5.07 9.48 20.65
CA MET A 435 -6.44 9.67 21.11
C MET A 435 -6.50 10.75 22.19
N GLY A 436 -7.43 11.70 22.01
CA GLY A 436 -7.60 12.82 22.92
C GLY A 436 -6.41 13.77 22.98
N SER A 437 -5.35 13.54 22.20
CA SER A 437 -4.14 14.36 22.12
C SER A 437 -3.35 14.45 23.44
N GLN A 438 -3.61 13.60 24.39
CA GLN A 438 -3.03 13.64 25.72
C GLN A 438 -2.15 12.43 26.04
N GLY A 439 -2.31 11.34 25.33
CA GLY A 439 -1.47 10.15 25.40
C GLY A 439 -1.16 9.69 26.83
N ALA A 440 0.13 9.62 27.15
CA ALA A 440 0.61 9.20 28.47
C ALA A 440 0.07 10.06 29.63
N PHE A 441 -0.22 11.32 29.40
CA PHE A 441 -0.71 12.24 30.42
C PHE A 441 -2.15 11.94 30.87
N GLU A 442 -2.91 11.18 30.10
CA GLU A 442 -4.22 10.62 30.47
C GLU A 442 -4.17 9.11 30.71
N GLY A 443 -2.98 8.54 30.87
CA GLY A 443 -2.79 7.13 31.16
C GLY A 443 -2.79 6.20 29.94
N ASN A 444 -2.77 6.74 28.74
CA ASN A 444 -2.69 5.99 27.50
C ASN A 444 -1.22 5.86 27.06
N ALA A 445 -0.50 4.90 27.65
CA ALA A 445 0.93 4.75 27.47
C ALA A 445 1.39 3.30 27.45
N ILE A 446 2.48 3.07 26.73
CA ILE A 446 3.29 1.85 26.78
C ILE A 446 4.55 2.16 27.59
N CYS A 447 4.88 1.30 28.55
CA CYS A 447 6.04 1.48 29.42
C CYS A 447 7.08 0.38 29.18
N GLY A 448 8.35 0.76 29.16
CA GLY A 448 9.49 -0.14 28.97
C GLY A 448 10.71 0.26 29.80
N ASP A 449 11.70 -0.62 29.83
CA ASP A 449 12.95 -0.36 30.56
C ASP A 449 13.89 0.58 29.79
N VAL A 450 13.65 0.76 28.50
CA VAL A 450 14.36 1.67 27.59
C VAL A 450 13.39 2.70 27.01
N PRO A 451 13.88 3.86 26.52
CA PRO A 451 13.05 4.81 25.82
C PRO A 451 12.48 4.20 24.54
N LEU A 452 11.16 4.18 24.40
CA LEU A 452 10.49 3.68 23.20
C LEU A 452 10.36 4.79 22.17
N SER A 453 10.40 4.41 20.90
CA SER A 453 10.11 5.28 19.75
C SER A 453 9.44 4.46 18.67
N TYR A 454 8.29 4.88 18.20
CA TYR A 454 7.58 4.19 17.13
C TYR A 454 6.79 5.16 16.26
N ASP A 455 6.48 4.70 15.07
CA ASP A 455 5.56 5.39 14.18
C ASP A 455 4.30 4.55 13.94
N ARG A 456 3.21 5.23 13.61
CA ARG A 456 1.96 4.62 13.21
C ARG A 456 1.45 5.24 11.92
N SER A 457 0.94 4.39 11.04
CA SER A 457 0.32 4.77 9.79
C SER A 457 -1.02 4.06 9.66
N ASN A 458 -2.11 4.83 9.48
CA ASN A 458 -3.43 4.29 9.25
C ASN A 458 -4.09 4.91 8.01
N GLN A 459 -5.06 4.21 7.44
CA GLN A 459 -5.91 4.72 6.38
C GLN A 459 -7.21 3.94 6.29
N ASP A 460 -8.33 4.69 6.21
CA ASP A 460 -9.64 4.16 5.87
C ASP A 460 -10.10 4.76 4.54
N GLN A 461 -10.47 3.90 3.59
CA GLN A 461 -10.83 4.30 2.23
C GLN A 461 -12.06 3.55 1.74
N LYS A 462 -12.94 4.26 1.01
CA LYS A 462 -14.07 3.70 0.27
C LYS A 462 -13.96 4.15 -1.18
N ALA A 463 -14.26 3.25 -2.09
CA ALA A 463 -14.25 3.57 -3.51
C ALA A 463 -15.35 2.81 -4.25
N TRP A 464 -15.80 3.38 -5.36
CA TRP A 464 -16.66 2.68 -6.29
C TRP A 464 -16.39 3.12 -7.72
N SER A 465 -16.68 2.24 -8.66
CA SER A 465 -16.61 2.55 -10.08
C SER A 465 -17.75 1.90 -10.86
N ALA A 466 -18.14 2.53 -11.96
CA ALA A 466 -19.09 1.99 -12.92
C ALA A 466 -18.55 2.22 -14.34
N GLU A 467 -18.47 1.16 -15.12
CA GLU A 467 -17.97 1.16 -16.48
C GLU A 467 -19.01 0.55 -17.42
N ALA A 468 -19.16 1.14 -18.61
CA ALA A 468 -19.97 0.59 -19.71
C ALA A 468 -19.12 0.54 -20.96
N ILE A 469 -19.10 -0.61 -21.63
CA ILE A 469 -18.39 -0.83 -22.91
C ILE A 469 -19.35 -1.43 -23.90
N LEU A 470 -19.41 -0.83 -25.10
CA LEU A 470 -20.13 -1.35 -26.26
C LEU A 470 -19.09 -1.70 -27.33
N SER A 471 -19.05 -2.95 -27.76
CA SER A 471 -18.17 -3.42 -28.81
C SER A 471 -18.97 -4.06 -29.97
N SER A 472 -18.41 -4.01 -31.16
CA SER A 472 -18.95 -4.67 -32.33
C SER A 472 -18.14 -5.94 -32.68
N ASP A 473 -18.81 -6.90 -33.36
CA ASP A 473 -18.24 -8.11 -33.91
C ASP A 473 -18.86 -8.29 -35.30
N PHE A 474 -18.50 -7.38 -36.23
CA PHE A 474 -18.99 -7.38 -37.59
C PHE A 474 -18.12 -8.30 -38.48
N ASP A 475 -18.72 -8.98 -39.42
CA ASP A 475 -18.01 -9.82 -40.41
C ASP A 475 -17.11 -9.02 -41.39
N GLY A 476 -17.23 -7.69 -41.41
CA GLY A 476 -16.48 -6.81 -42.30
C GLY A 476 -15.13 -6.37 -41.74
N PRO A 477 -14.34 -5.59 -42.53
CA PRO A 477 -13.01 -5.16 -42.10
C PRO A 477 -13.01 -4.10 -41.00
N PHE A 478 -14.16 -3.67 -40.50
CA PHE A 478 -14.31 -2.60 -39.53
C PHE A 478 -15.03 -3.09 -38.30
N ASN A 479 -14.39 -2.89 -37.13
CA ASN A 479 -14.99 -3.08 -35.81
C ASN A 479 -14.67 -1.89 -34.91
N PHE A 480 -15.39 -1.74 -33.81
CA PHE A 480 -15.19 -0.68 -32.85
C PHE A 480 -15.45 -1.14 -31.42
N LEU A 481 -14.88 -0.38 -30.51
CA LEU A 481 -15.17 -0.41 -29.07
C LEU A 481 -15.41 1.04 -28.62
N LEU A 482 -16.48 1.26 -27.85
CA LEU A 482 -16.79 2.55 -27.21
C LEU A 482 -17.08 2.31 -25.74
N GLY A 483 -16.47 3.06 -24.87
CA GLY A 483 -16.66 2.90 -23.43
C GLY A 483 -16.65 4.18 -22.64
N GLY A 484 -17.18 4.11 -21.43
CA GLY A 484 -17.14 5.17 -20.45
C GLY A 484 -17.04 4.61 -19.05
N ILE A 485 -16.28 5.28 -18.20
CA ILE A 485 -16.13 4.95 -16.79
C ILE A 485 -16.31 6.18 -15.92
N TYR A 486 -16.96 6.00 -14.78
CA TYR A 486 -16.94 6.94 -13.68
C TYR A 486 -16.48 6.22 -12.41
N ALA A 487 -15.63 6.87 -11.65
CA ALA A 487 -15.11 6.34 -10.40
C ALA A 487 -15.00 7.44 -9.34
N GLU A 488 -15.24 7.06 -8.10
CA GLU A 488 -15.08 7.91 -6.93
C GLU A 488 -14.35 7.15 -5.84
N SER A 489 -13.37 7.79 -5.22
CA SER A 489 -12.65 7.26 -4.06
C SER A 489 -12.61 8.32 -2.96
N GLU A 490 -12.91 7.91 -1.74
CA GLU A 490 -12.92 8.77 -0.57
C GLU A 490 -12.07 8.13 0.53
N VAL A 491 -11.12 8.91 1.07
CA VAL A 491 -10.36 8.58 2.28
C VAL A 491 -10.96 9.40 3.39
N SER A 492 -11.55 8.75 4.38
CA SER A 492 -12.18 9.38 5.54
C SER A 492 -11.19 9.66 6.66
N GLU A 493 -10.08 8.92 6.68
CA GLU A 493 -8.98 9.12 7.60
C GLU A 493 -7.69 8.62 6.97
N ASN A 494 -6.63 9.40 7.07
CA ASN A 494 -5.25 8.97 6.84
C ASN A 494 -4.35 9.75 7.79
N SER A 495 -3.66 9.05 8.67
CA SER A 495 -2.79 9.65 9.66
C SER A 495 -1.44 8.93 9.67
N TYR A 496 -0.40 9.72 9.81
CA TYR A 496 0.94 9.25 10.13
C TYR A 496 1.49 10.10 11.28
N TYR A 497 1.94 9.47 12.35
CA TYR A 497 2.55 10.17 13.46
C TYR A 497 3.71 9.37 14.06
N VAL A 498 4.56 10.08 14.78
CA VAL A 498 5.70 9.52 15.52
C VAL A 498 5.51 9.81 16.99
N ASN A 499 5.53 8.77 17.80
CA ASN A 499 5.61 8.84 19.24
C ASN A 499 6.99 8.38 19.70
N ALA A 500 7.54 9.07 20.69
CA ALA A 500 8.80 8.71 21.33
C ALA A 500 8.83 9.26 22.75
N PHE A 501 9.50 8.55 23.65
CA PHE A 501 9.68 9.03 25.02
C PHE A 501 10.22 10.47 25.08
N GLY A 502 11.21 10.77 24.25
CA GLY A 502 11.78 12.12 24.18
C GLY A 502 10.80 13.18 23.69
N LEU A 503 9.85 12.80 22.79
CA LEU A 503 8.79 13.71 22.33
C LEU A 503 7.78 13.98 23.46
N ASP A 504 7.31 12.93 24.15
CA ASP A 504 6.39 13.09 25.30
C ASP A 504 7.06 13.89 26.44
N TYR A 505 8.34 13.63 26.67
CA TYR A 505 9.11 14.41 27.63
C TYR A 505 9.17 15.89 27.23
N ALA A 506 9.45 16.19 25.98
CA ALA A 506 9.48 17.54 25.45
C ALA A 506 8.09 18.21 25.54
N THR A 507 7.00 17.50 25.20
CA THR A 507 5.62 18.02 25.34
C THR A 507 5.30 18.39 26.78
N GLY A 508 5.73 17.54 27.73
CA GLY A 508 5.55 17.79 29.16
C GLY A 508 6.36 18.99 29.66
N ILE A 509 7.65 19.00 29.41
CA ILE A 509 8.56 20.05 29.95
C ILE A 509 8.29 21.40 29.28
N LEU A 510 8.24 21.49 27.96
CA LEU A 510 7.96 22.75 27.26
C LEU A 510 6.57 23.28 27.60
N GLY A 511 5.57 22.39 27.67
CA GLY A 511 4.22 22.77 28.09
C GLY A 511 4.14 23.29 29.49
N THR A 512 4.81 22.64 30.45
CA THR A 512 4.91 23.09 31.84
C THR A 512 5.48 24.48 31.94
N PHE A 513 6.65 24.74 31.35
CA PHE A 513 7.27 26.07 31.41
C PHE A 513 6.44 27.13 30.68
N SER A 514 5.81 26.78 29.57
CA SER A 514 4.89 27.70 28.88
C SER A 514 3.67 28.04 29.72
N ALA A 515 3.07 27.08 30.40
CA ALA A 515 1.94 27.30 31.31
C ALA A 515 2.35 28.17 32.50
N MET A 516 3.50 27.90 33.11
CA MET A 516 4.03 28.73 34.20
C MET A 516 4.30 30.17 33.76
N GLY A 517 4.92 30.36 32.57
CA GLY A 517 5.19 31.68 31.99
C GLY A 517 3.93 32.48 31.68
N ALA A 518 2.85 31.81 31.28
CA ALA A 518 1.56 32.40 31.00
C ALA A 518 0.63 32.51 32.23
N ALA A 519 1.10 32.08 33.41
CA ALA A 519 0.29 31.98 34.64
C ALA A 519 -0.99 31.13 34.48
N LEU A 520 -0.91 30.08 33.66
CA LEU A 520 -1.96 29.09 33.44
C LEU A 520 -1.87 27.96 34.48
N PRO A 521 -2.93 27.18 34.70
CA PRO A 521 -2.83 25.93 35.48
C PRO A 521 -1.84 24.94 34.86
N PRO A 522 -1.42 23.89 35.61
CA PRO A 522 -0.55 22.83 35.09
C PRO A 522 -1.06 22.31 33.74
N SER A 523 -0.20 22.33 32.73
CA SER A 523 -0.54 22.02 31.35
C SER A 523 0.69 21.48 30.62
N TYR A 524 0.45 20.78 29.51
CA TYR A 524 1.46 20.23 28.62
C TYR A 524 1.03 20.43 27.17
N LEU A 525 1.95 20.29 26.24
CA LEU A 525 1.60 20.28 24.81
C LEU A 525 0.90 18.95 24.47
N ALA A 526 0.15 18.93 23.41
CA ALA A 526 -0.44 17.68 22.92
C ALA A 526 0.65 16.68 22.51
N THR A 527 0.37 15.41 22.73
CA THR A 527 1.26 14.31 22.30
C THR A 527 1.26 14.16 20.78
N SER A 528 2.21 13.37 20.29
CA SER A 528 2.52 13.25 18.87
C SER A 528 2.86 14.60 18.25
N MET A 529 3.94 15.22 18.74
CA MET A 529 4.39 16.54 18.23
C MET A 529 4.63 16.55 16.73
N TYR A 530 4.93 15.40 16.10
CA TYR A 530 4.94 15.25 14.67
C TYR A 530 3.77 14.39 14.21
N ARG A 531 2.88 15.00 13.44
CA ARG A 531 1.72 14.33 12.85
C ARG A 531 1.41 14.90 11.47
N ASN A 532 1.23 14.03 10.50
CA ASN A 532 0.64 14.34 9.21
C ASN A 532 -0.73 13.67 9.14
N ASN A 533 -1.79 14.45 8.95
CA ASN A 533 -3.15 13.98 8.96
C ASN A 533 -3.92 14.51 7.77
N THR A 534 -4.54 13.61 7.03
CA THR A 534 -5.56 13.91 6.04
C THR A 534 -6.91 13.57 6.64
N GLN A 535 -7.70 14.58 6.96
CA GLN A 535 -9.03 14.44 7.55
C GLN A 535 -10.04 14.00 6.49
N TYR A 536 -9.79 14.34 5.24
CA TYR A 536 -10.66 14.03 4.11
C TYR A 536 -9.87 14.12 2.81
N PHE A 537 -10.04 13.12 1.95
CA PHE A 537 -9.60 13.19 0.56
C PHE A 537 -10.68 12.57 -0.31
N LYS A 538 -10.98 13.22 -1.41
CA LYS A 538 -11.92 12.74 -2.41
C LYS A 538 -11.34 12.86 -3.81
N LEU A 539 -11.38 11.76 -4.53
CA LEU A 539 -11.08 11.69 -5.95
C LEU A 539 -12.37 11.40 -6.71
N LYS A 540 -12.62 12.15 -7.77
CA LYS A 540 -13.60 11.83 -8.81
C LYS A 540 -12.86 11.70 -10.14
N SER A 541 -13.16 10.66 -10.89
CA SER A 541 -12.53 10.40 -12.18
C SER A 541 -13.60 10.01 -13.20
N PHE A 542 -13.59 10.67 -14.33
CA PHE A 542 -14.45 10.36 -15.46
C PHE A 542 -13.58 10.09 -16.70
N GLY A 543 -13.93 9.09 -17.47
CA GLY A 543 -13.25 8.78 -18.74
C GLY A 543 -14.23 8.32 -19.81
N ILE A 544 -14.06 8.86 -21.01
CA ILE A 544 -14.75 8.34 -22.21
C ILE A 544 -13.69 7.94 -23.24
N PHE A 545 -13.84 6.78 -23.81
CA PHE A 545 -12.85 6.21 -24.72
C PHE A 545 -13.48 5.45 -25.87
N GLY A 546 -12.74 5.32 -26.95
CA GLY A 546 -13.14 4.50 -28.07
C GLY A 546 -11.95 4.06 -28.90
N GLU A 547 -12.10 2.91 -29.53
CA GLU A 547 -11.15 2.33 -30.47
C GLU A 547 -11.85 1.88 -31.74
N VAL A 548 -11.13 1.96 -32.82
CA VAL A 548 -11.52 1.39 -34.13
C VAL A 548 -10.50 0.34 -34.52
N TYR A 549 -10.99 -0.76 -35.04
CA TYR A 549 -10.21 -1.87 -35.56
C TYR A 549 -10.52 -1.95 -37.04
N TYR A 550 -9.47 -1.90 -37.88
CA TYR A 550 -9.63 -1.89 -39.32
C TYR A 550 -8.64 -2.84 -40.02
N ASP A 551 -9.16 -3.86 -40.65
CA ASP A 551 -8.37 -4.78 -41.44
C ASP A 551 -8.09 -4.17 -42.83
N ILE A 552 -6.88 -3.61 -43.00
CA ILE A 552 -6.42 -2.99 -44.24
C ILE A 552 -6.31 -4.07 -45.34
N THR A 553 -5.85 -5.26 -44.95
CA THR A 553 -5.79 -6.47 -45.73
C THR A 553 -6.02 -7.68 -44.83
N ASP A 554 -6.17 -8.88 -45.39
CA ASP A 554 -6.27 -10.12 -44.58
C ASP A 554 -5.08 -10.39 -43.64
N ARG A 555 -4.01 -9.62 -43.73
CA ARG A 555 -2.77 -9.78 -42.94
C ARG A 555 -2.30 -8.51 -42.24
N LEU A 556 -2.89 -7.39 -42.56
CA LEU A 556 -2.48 -6.10 -41.98
C LEU A 556 -3.68 -5.41 -41.34
N SER A 557 -3.64 -5.23 -40.05
CA SER A 557 -4.67 -4.53 -39.30
C SER A 557 -4.15 -3.27 -38.66
N LEU A 558 -5.03 -2.29 -38.46
CA LEU A 558 -4.82 -1.04 -37.76
C LEU A 558 -5.79 -0.96 -36.60
N THR A 559 -5.26 -0.71 -35.40
CA THR A 559 -6.04 -0.27 -34.25
C THR A 559 -5.73 1.20 -33.98
N ALA A 560 -6.74 2.04 -33.79
CA ALA A 560 -6.57 3.42 -33.37
C ALA A 560 -7.58 3.78 -32.27
N GLY A 561 -7.12 4.32 -31.19
CA GLY A 561 -7.93 4.65 -30.02
C GLY A 561 -7.59 5.98 -29.39
N LEU A 562 -8.61 6.61 -28.81
CA LEU A 562 -8.50 7.84 -28.04
C LEU A 562 -9.31 7.74 -26.76
N ARG A 563 -8.87 8.45 -25.73
CA ARG A 563 -9.59 8.61 -24.48
C ARG A 563 -9.42 10.04 -23.96
N TYR A 564 -10.51 10.61 -23.50
CA TYR A 564 -10.54 11.80 -22.67
C TYR A 564 -10.73 11.40 -21.22
N ASN A 565 -9.95 11.99 -20.33
CA ASN A 565 -10.00 11.78 -18.89
C ASN A 565 -10.19 13.14 -18.20
N ASP A 566 -10.96 13.14 -17.13
CA ASP A 566 -11.15 14.29 -16.24
C ASP A 566 -11.06 13.79 -14.80
N ASP A 567 -10.08 14.30 -14.04
CA ASP A 567 -9.81 13.93 -12.66
C ASP A 567 -9.92 15.15 -11.75
N SER A 568 -10.73 15.09 -10.72
CA SER A 568 -10.85 16.09 -9.67
C SER A 568 -10.42 15.50 -8.33
N LYS A 569 -9.58 16.23 -7.60
CA LYS A 569 -9.07 15.86 -6.28
C LYS A 569 -9.35 16.97 -5.29
N GLU A 570 -9.97 16.62 -4.19
CA GLU A 570 -10.22 17.50 -3.04
C GLU A 570 -9.55 16.91 -1.80
N VAL A 571 -8.85 17.73 -1.02
CA VAL A 571 -8.20 17.31 0.21
C VAL A 571 -8.42 18.33 1.33
N VAL A 572 -8.61 17.83 2.54
CA VAL A 572 -8.47 18.59 3.79
C VAL A 572 -7.38 17.91 4.60
N ALA A 573 -6.25 18.58 4.71
CA ALA A 573 -5.06 18.03 5.35
C ALA A 573 -4.38 19.04 6.26
N ARG A 574 -3.66 18.53 7.25
CA ARG A 574 -2.79 19.31 8.13
C ARG A 574 -1.49 18.57 8.41
N THR A 575 -0.45 19.32 8.67
CA THR A 575 0.81 18.81 9.22
C THR A 575 1.09 19.55 10.51
N THR A 576 1.12 18.85 11.63
CA THR A 576 1.42 19.39 12.93
C THR A 576 2.84 19.00 13.33
N PHE A 577 3.69 19.99 13.56
CA PHE A 577 5.03 19.78 14.10
C PHE A 577 5.06 19.96 15.60
N ALA A 578 4.33 20.94 16.12
CA ALA A 578 4.09 21.16 17.53
C ALA A 578 2.64 21.64 17.70
N SER A 579 2.06 21.34 18.82
CA SER A 579 0.65 21.58 19.08
C SER A 579 0.43 22.61 20.18
N PHE A 580 -0.82 22.94 20.39
CA PHE A 580 -1.28 23.90 21.38
C PHE A 580 -1.19 23.33 22.81
N LEU A 581 -1.14 24.21 23.81
CA LEU A 581 -1.21 23.80 25.21
C LEU A 581 -2.56 23.18 25.54
N ASN A 582 -2.54 21.93 25.92
CA ASN A 582 -3.70 21.22 26.40
C ASN A 582 -3.88 21.49 27.91
N PRO A 583 -5.07 21.78 28.45
CA PRO A 583 -6.38 21.73 27.79
C PRO A 583 -6.87 23.07 27.21
N PHE A 584 -6.00 23.99 26.91
CA PHE A 584 -6.34 25.37 26.54
C PHE A 584 -6.47 25.59 25.02
N SER A 585 -6.82 24.56 24.25
CA SER A 585 -7.21 24.73 22.84
C SER A 585 -8.55 25.47 22.74
N ASN A 586 -8.74 26.27 21.67
CA ASN A 586 -9.93 27.11 21.52
C ASN A 586 -11.22 26.33 21.31
N ASP A 587 -11.14 25.11 20.80
CA ASP A 587 -12.26 24.26 20.41
C ASP A 587 -12.24 22.87 21.02
N GLY A 588 -11.26 22.57 21.85
CA GLY A 588 -11.08 21.26 22.47
C GLY A 588 -10.23 20.29 21.65
N ASP A 589 -9.81 20.64 20.42
CA ASP A 589 -8.83 19.88 19.65
C ASP A 589 -7.43 20.55 19.76
N PRO A 590 -6.51 20.02 20.54
CA PRO A 590 -5.20 20.62 20.73
C PRO A 590 -4.31 20.55 19.48
N PHE A 591 -4.69 19.78 18.46
CA PHE A 591 -4.00 19.79 17.18
C PHE A 591 -4.47 20.89 16.26
N ASP A 592 -5.55 21.57 16.57
CA ASP A 592 -6.10 22.67 15.78
C ASP A 592 -5.47 24.03 16.09
N SER A 593 -4.67 24.13 17.13
CA SER A 593 -4.06 25.40 17.49
C SER A 593 -2.54 25.31 17.39
N PRO A 594 -1.93 26.11 16.51
CA PRO A 594 -0.50 26.10 16.32
C PRO A 594 0.23 26.70 17.53
N TYR A 595 1.29 26.03 17.97
CA TYR A 595 2.17 26.55 19.02
C TYR A 595 3.57 26.85 18.44
N VAL A 596 4.51 25.96 18.56
CA VAL A 596 5.86 26.17 18.04
C VAL A 596 6.00 25.52 16.67
N GLY A 597 6.57 26.24 15.71
CA GLY A 597 6.84 25.73 14.37
C GLY A 597 5.61 25.58 13.48
N SER A 598 4.44 26.00 13.95
CA SER A 598 3.22 25.97 13.15
C SER A 598 3.10 27.24 12.30
N PHE A 599 2.30 27.13 11.26
CA PHE A 599 2.10 28.15 10.27
C PHE A 599 0.63 28.17 9.86
N ASP A 600 0.19 29.26 9.26
CA ASP A 600 -1.10 29.30 8.61
C ASP A 600 -1.10 28.34 7.42
N ALA A 601 -1.88 27.29 7.51
CA ALA A 601 -1.95 26.25 6.48
C ALA A 601 -2.73 26.71 5.25
N ASP A 602 -3.56 27.74 5.37
CA ASP A 602 -4.37 28.30 4.29
C ASP A 602 -4.40 29.82 4.31
N PRO A 603 -3.30 30.50 3.90
CA PRO A 603 -3.18 31.96 3.92
C PRO A 603 -4.21 32.69 3.05
N GLY A 604 -4.91 31.97 2.18
CA GLY A 604 -5.99 32.53 1.34
C GLY A 604 -7.31 32.75 2.08
N THR A 605 -7.44 32.20 3.30
CA THR A 605 -8.62 32.32 4.15
C THR A 605 -8.31 33.23 5.33
N ASP A 606 -9.22 34.14 5.67
CA ASP A 606 -9.06 35.06 6.79
C ASP A 606 -8.87 34.31 8.11
N GLY A 607 -7.86 34.69 8.90
CA GLY A 607 -7.51 34.07 10.15
C GLY A 607 -6.31 33.13 10.01
N ASN A 608 -6.00 32.36 11.06
CA ASN A 608 -4.93 31.36 11.06
C ASN A 608 -5.53 29.97 10.93
N GLN A 609 -5.36 29.37 9.79
CA GLN A 609 -5.93 28.08 9.44
C GLN A 609 -4.92 26.95 9.74
N LEU A 610 -5.37 25.89 10.35
CA LEU A 610 -4.52 24.75 10.72
C LEU A 610 -4.64 23.59 9.73
N SER A 611 -5.77 23.49 9.06
CA SER A 611 -5.99 22.56 7.97
C SER A 611 -6.04 23.33 6.65
N GLN A 612 -5.38 22.79 5.64
CA GLN A 612 -5.49 23.27 4.28
C GLN A 612 -6.63 22.52 3.57
N ARG A 613 -7.55 23.26 2.95
CA ARG A 613 -8.50 22.71 1.98
C ARG A 613 -8.07 23.12 0.58
N ARG A 614 -7.88 22.14 -0.29
CA ARG A 614 -7.49 22.36 -1.69
C ARG A 614 -8.28 21.45 -2.61
N GLU A 615 -8.58 22.01 -3.78
CA GLU A 615 -9.21 21.28 -4.88
C GLU A 615 -8.40 21.56 -6.15
N VAL A 616 -8.13 20.51 -6.93
CA VAL A 616 -7.48 20.59 -8.23
C VAL A 616 -8.21 19.69 -9.22
N SER A 617 -8.20 20.10 -10.48
CA SER A 617 -8.76 19.30 -11.57
C SER A 617 -7.77 19.26 -12.72
N PHE A 618 -7.68 18.10 -13.35
CA PHE A 618 -6.81 17.83 -14.48
C PHE A 618 -7.59 17.11 -15.56
N ASP A 619 -7.44 17.56 -16.79
CA ASP A 619 -7.97 16.86 -17.95
C ASP A 619 -6.82 16.41 -18.87
N GLU A 620 -6.94 15.19 -19.40
CA GLU A 620 -5.90 14.58 -20.21
C GLU A 620 -6.48 13.77 -21.36
N ILE A 621 -5.82 13.89 -22.53
CA ILE A 621 -6.10 13.05 -23.67
C ILE A 621 -5.01 12.02 -23.84
N THR A 622 -5.40 10.76 -23.80
CA THR A 622 -4.53 9.62 -24.09
C THR A 622 -4.99 8.93 -25.36
N GLY A 623 -4.12 8.15 -25.98
CA GLY A 623 -4.47 7.44 -27.19
C GLY A 623 -3.42 6.42 -27.59
N ARG A 624 -3.78 5.54 -28.52
CA ARG A 624 -2.86 4.57 -29.11
C ARG A 624 -3.13 4.37 -30.60
N ALA A 625 -2.10 3.97 -31.30
CA ALA A 625 -2.19 3.47 -32.68
C ALA A 625 -1.30 2.23 -32.80
N VAL A 626 -1.82 1.16 -33.36
CA VAL A 626 -1.12 -0.11 -33.52
C VAL A 626 -1.29 -0.59 -34.96
N LEU A 627 -0.17 -0.90 -35.59
CA LEU A 627 -0.15 -1.65 -36.85
C LEU A 627 0.30 -3.08 -36.54
N ASP A 628 -0.50 -4.06 -36.91
CA ASP A 628 -0.21 -5.48 -36.71
C ASP A 628 -0.16 -6.16 -38.08
N TYR A 629 0.94 -6.88 -38.31
CA TYR A 629 1.17 -7.60 -39.58
C TYR A 629 1.39 -9.09 -39.31
N GLU A 630 0.47 -9.90 -39.83
CA GLU A 630 0.55 -11.35 -39.80
C GLU A 630 1.44 -11.86 -40.94
N ILE A 631 2.66 -12.28 -40.59
CA ILE A 631 3.60 -12.90 -41.54
C ILE A 631 3.10 -14.30 -41.90
N SER A 632 2.68 -15.04 -40.91
CA SER A 632 2.05 -16.36 -40.99
C SER A 632 1.16 -16.58 -39.77
N PRO A 633 0.29 -17.60 -39.70
CA PRO A 633 -0.54 -17.86 -38.51
C PRO A 633 0.24 -17.95 -37.18
N ASP A 634 1.52 -18.34 -37.25
CA ASP A 634 2.39 -18.51 -36.07
C ASP A 634 3.35 -17.36 -35.87
N ASN A 635 3.38 -16.34 -36.75
CA ASN A 635 4.39 -15.26 -36.67
C ASN A 635 3.76 -13.90 -36.97
N ARG A 636 3.90 -12.97 -36.04
CA ARG A 636 3.39 -11.60 -36.13
C ARG A 636 4.48 -10.57 -35.86
N LEU A 637 4.34 -9.43 -36.50
CA LEU A 637 5.13 -8.23 -36.28
C LEU A 637 4.20 -7.06 -36.00
N TYR A 638 4.44 -6.31 -34.95
CA TYR A 638 3.64 -5.12 -34.66
C TYR A 638 4.51 -3.90 -34.40
N ALA A 639 3.94 -2.72 -34.67
CA ALA A 639 4.49 -1.43 -34.29
C ALA A 639 3.39 -0.61 -33.62
N SER A 640 3.68 0.02 -32.49
CA SER A 640 2.70 0.78 -31.76
C SER A 640 3.24 2.11 -31.25
N TYR A 641 2.33 3.07 -31.13
CA TYR A 641 2.44 4.28 -30.34
C TYR A 641 1.36 4.24 -29.27
N SER A 642 1.71 4.59 -28.04
CA SER A 642 0.75 4.74 -26.95
C SER A 642 1.13 5.88 -26.03
N ARG A 643 0.11 6.60 -25.54
CA ARG A 643 0.24 7.64 -24.52
C ARG A 643 -0.46 7.22 -23.25
N GLY A 644 0.24 7.33 -22.13
CA GLY A 644 -0.30 7.20 -20.78
C GLY A 644 -0.08 8.47 -19.97
N TYR A 645 -0.81 8.60 -18.86
CA TYR A 645 -0.64 9.67 -17.89
C TYR A 645 -0.83 9.15 -16.46
N LYS A 646 -0.24 9.87 -15.53
CA LYS A 646 -0.51 9.79 -14.10
C LYS A 646 -1.01 11.15 -13.66
N SER A 647 -2.16 11.20 -12.97
CA SER A 647 -2.79 12.46 -12.61
C SER A 647 -1.90 13.30 -11.69
N GLY A 648 -2.06 14.61 -11.74
CA GLY A 648 -1.46 15.54 -10.79
C GLY A 648 -2.02 15.35 -9.38
N GLY A 649 -1.51 16.10 -8.42
CA GLY A 649 -1.93 16.00 -7.04
C GLY A 649 -1.69 17.27 -6.23
N ILE A 650 -1.96 17.16 -4.94
CA ILE A 650 -1.85 18.24 -3.97
C ILE A 650 -0.76 17.86 -2.97
N ASN A 651 0.20 18.76 -2.77
CA ASN A 651 1.21 18.57 -1.73
C ASN A 651 0.59 18.77 -0.35
N PRO A 652 1.05 18.03 0.69
CA PRO A 652 0.67 18.31 2.07
C PRO A 652 0.94 19.77 2.42
N PRO A 653 0.15 20.39 3.33
CA PRO A 653 0.43 21.75 3.75
C PRO A 653 1.79 21.81 4.44
N LEU A 654 2.64 22.72 3.96
CA LEU A 654 3.99 22.95 4.45
C LEU A 654 4.16 24.41 4.83
N SER A 655 5.07 24.69 5.77
CA SER A 655 5.43 26.06 6.12
C SER A 655 5.86 26.83 4.86
N PRO A 656 5.39 28.06 4.66
CA PRO A 656 5.74 28.92 3.52
C PRO A 656 7.25 29.13 3.35
N VAL A 657 8.04 28.89 4.38
CA VAL A 657 9.51 28.94 4.33
C VAL A 657 10.12 27.92 3.34
N PHE A 658 9.39 26.87 2.98
CA PHE A 658 9.89 25.80 2.10
C PHE A 658 9.69 26.09 0.61
N ASP A 659 8.93 27.12 0.22
CA ASP A 659 8.69 27.49 -1.18
C ASP A 659 8.36 26.27 -2.07
N VAL A 660 7.40 25.46 -1.64
CA VAL A 660 6.91 24.28 -2.37
C VAL A 660 5.55 24.62 -2.97
N SER A 661 5.35 24.27 -4.25
CA SER A 661 4.05 24.42 -4.90
C SER A 661 2.95 23.68 -4.16
N GLU A 662 1.75 24.23 -4.05
CA GLU A 662 0.60 23.58 -3.40
C GLU A 662 0.12 22.35 -4.18
N SER A 663 0.33 22.32 -5.49
CA SER A 663 -0.02 21.20 -6.37
C SER A 663 1.10 20.90 -7.35
N PHE A 664 1.01 19.75 -7.98
CA PHE A 664 1.92 19.31 -9.04
C PHE A 664 1.13 18.79 -10.24
N GLU A 665 1.70 18.99 -11.42
CA GLU A 665 1.07 18.68 -12.70
C GLU A 665 1.04 17.17 -13.01
N PRO A 666 0.14 16.73 -13.92
CA PRO A 666 0.13 15.38 -14.43
C PRO A 666 1.43 15.01 -15.13
N GLU A 667 1.85 13.78 -14.94
CA GLU A 667 2.98 13.16 -15.64
C GLU A 667 2.49 12.47 -16.90
N GLN A 668 3.19 12.66 -18.02
CA GLN A 668 2.85 12.05 -19.31
C GLN A 668 3.99 11.19 -19.84
N ILE A 669 3.62 10.11 -20.52
CA ILE A 669 4.56 9.25 -21.22
C ILE A 669 4.08 8.97 -22.64
N ASP A 670 4.95 9.22 -23.62
CA ASP A 670 4.79 8.77 -25.01
C ASP A 670 5.68 7.54 -25.23
N ALA A 671 5.11 6.43 -25.65
CA ALA A 671 5.79 5.17 -25.87
C ALA A 671 5.71 4.76 -27.35
N PHE A 672 6.85 4.38 -27.90
CA PHE A 672 6.98 3.78 -29.24
C PHE A 672 7.52 2.37 -29.04
N GLU A 673 6.85 1.39 -29.61
CA GLU A 673 7.20 -0.02 -29.45
C GLU A 673 7.16 -0.75 -30.82
N ILE A 674 8.13 -1.63 -31.02
CA ILE A 674 8.13 -2.61 -32.12
C ILE A 674 8.30 -3.96 -31.48
N GLY A 675 7.45 -4.92 -31.81
CA GLY A 675 7.50 -6.26 -31.28
C GLY A 675 7.20 -7.34 -32.31
N SER A 676 7.62 -8.53 -31.97
CA SER A 676 7.39 -9.73 -32.78
C SER A 676 6.97 -10.86 -31.86
N LYS A 677 5.92 -11.58 -32.25
CA LYS A 677 5.40 -12.76 -31.55
C LYS A 677 5.49 -13.95 -32.48
N ASN A 678 6.18 -14.99 -32.04
CA ASN A 678 6.51 -16.11 -32.87
C ASN A 678 6.35 -17.41 -32.12
N THR A 679 5.77 -18.39 -32.86
CA THR A 679 5.66 -19.78 -32.46
C THR A 679 6.38 -20.63 -33.48
N PHE A 680 7.33 -21.44 -33.06
CA PHE A 680 8.17 -22.28 -33.89
C PHE A 680 8.05 -23.74 -33.49
N LEU A 681 8.53 -24.65 -34.34
CA LEU A 681 8.66 -26.07 -34.05
C LEU A 681 7.32 -26.71 -33.65
N ASN A 682 6.24 -26.41 -34.37
CA ASN A 682 4.89 -26.89 -34.08
C ASN A 682 4.41 -26.61 -32.66
N GLY A 683 4.65 -25.38 -32.16
CA GLY A 683 4.18 -24.93 -30.83
C GLY A 683 5.15 -25.19 -29.67
N THR A 684 6.26 -25.89 -29.89
CA THR A 684 7.21 -26.24 -28.82
C THR A 684 8.16 -25.11 -28.42
N LEU A 685 8.32 -24.08 -29.27
CA LEU A 685 9.14 -22.92 -29.00
C LEU A 685 8.40 -21.63 -29.27
N GLN A 686 8.22 -20.80 -28.25
CA GLN A 686 7.72 -19.44 -28.37
C GLN A 686 8.88 -18.45 -28.20
N ALA A 687 8.99 -17.48 -29.11
CA ALA A 687 10.02 -16.44 -29.04
C ALA A 687 9.38 -15.07 -29.34
N ASN A 688 9.15 -14.29 -28.28
CA ASN A 688 8.58 -12.96 -28.37
C ASN A 688 9.65 -11.92 -28.07
N LEU A 689 9.83 -10.95 -28.97
CA LEU A 689 10.81 -9.88 -28.84
C LEU A 689 10.10 -8.54 -28.88
N THR A 690 10.54 -7.61 -28.02
CA THR A 690 10.00 -6.26 -27.96
C THR A 690 11.12 -5.26 -27.75
N ALA A 691 11.15 -4.21 -28.58
CA ALA A 691 11.99 -3.04 -28.39
C ALA A 691 11.09 -1.82 -28.19
N PHE A 692 11.46 -0.95 -27.24
CA PHE A 692 10.66 0.22 -26.92
C PHE A 692 11.53 1.45 -26.68
N TYR A 693 10.92 2.63 -26.92
CA TYR A 693 11.49 3.93 -26.60
C TYR A 693 10.42 4.78 -25.90
N TYR A 694 10.76 5.34 -24.73
CA TYR A 694 9.87 6.15 -23.92
C TYR A 694 10.34 7.60 -23.86
N LYS A 695 9.41 8.54 -24.05
CA LYS A 695 9.62 9.95 -23.81
C LYS A 695 8.74 10.36 -22.63
N TYR A 696 9.39 10.68 -21.53
CA TYR A 696 8.75 11.20 -20.31
C TYR A 696 8.67 12.71 -20.32
N LYS A 697 7.56 13.22 -19.75
CA LYS A 697 7.34 14.64 -19.54
C LYS A 697 6.74 14.83 -18.13
N ASP A 698 7.22 15.86 -17.43
CA ASP A 698 6.75 16.27 -16.10
C ASP A 698 6.79 15.13 -15.05
N LEU A 699 7.91 14.39 -15.02
CA LEU A 699 8.12 13.27 -14.10
C LEU A 699 7.93 13.69 -12.64
N GLN A 700 7.03 13.03 -11.93
CA GLN A 700 6.75 13.25 -10.51
C GLN A 700 7.75 12.48 -9.65
N LEU A 701 8.46 13.20 -8.79
CA LEU A 701 9.43 12.64 -7.85
C LEU A 701 9.10 13.09 -6.43
N SER A 702 8.99 12.15 -5.51
CA SER A 702 8.91 12.46 -4.08
C SER A 702 10.27 12.94 -3.58
N ARG A 703 10.27 14.05 -2.86
CA ARG A 703 11.47 14.64 -2.28
C ARG A 703 11.22 14.99 -0.82
N ILE A 704 12.08 14.49 0.06
CA ILE A 704 12.14 14.96 1.45
C ILE A 704 13.18 16.09 1.49
N VAL A 705 12.75 17.27 1.90
CA VAL A 705 13.62 18.45 2.00
C VAL A 705 13.77 18.82 3.46
N ALA A 706 14.99 18.76 3.97
CA ALA A 706 15.35 19.39 5.24
C ALA A 706 16.08 20.70 4.95
N ARG A 707 15.66 21.79 5.59
CA ARG A 707 16.36 23.06 5.56
C ARG A 707 17.16 23.21 6.84
N THR A 708 18.47 23.18 6.72
CA THR A 708 19.37 23.74 7.75
C THR A 708 19.47 25.24 7.48
N SER A 709 18.85 26.04 8.34
CA SER A 709 18.99 27.51 8.28
C SER A 709 20.35 27.92 8.82
#